data_229d51d634781b4bbb8b5ca7ec04121e
#
_entry.id   229d51d634781b4bbb8b5ca7ec04121e
#
_cell.length_a   1.000
_cell.length_b   1.000
_cell.length_c   1.000
_cell.angle_alpha   90.00
_cell.angle_beta   90.00
_cell.angle_gamma   90.00
#
_symmetry.space_group_name_H-M   'P 1'
#
loop_
_entity.id
_entity.type
_entity.pdbx_description
1 polymer ?
#
loop_
_entity_poly.entity_id
_entity_poly.type
_entity_poly.pdbx_seq_one_letter_code
_entity_poly.pdbx_strand_id
1 'polypeptide(L)'
;MSGLGRNILLAEQQPTFDQTGIDFVAVDVADQARVYVYFVIDPLDPGLAFAANELDVDCQGVATRTPRIVEAQAFEAHVDAQGRTRNVLAVTFDSGASFEMQRLRLSDLAGQRLDPFSATALFSFKQACPTVFDCACYGTPEDVPKVDYPVDYLARDFESYLDAFATFSRDRYPEWQMNIVPDQARMLGDVIAAIGDELAFIQDGYRLETQFEHLKERRSFDQLTRILNYRLRPELPARGEVVLRHYEGMSRPVGLAAASQSVDAGTALSGFGDSDMVIPFEVGATFDDILTGTSYPTNALWTDLPVHIPDETCPWIARGARELTVRGTDLIHPDIGPGSRILIDTRPTDQSEPLRRVIVTLDRDPELVVDALLGTDTTRLHWHREDALPFDVRLERAFVSANIVPVVSGLTYVERFTIGPNSAGLTTAIEREGPLSANEGTRPVIYRVPMPRTVTDGLAWRPAEGDMPWDRRYAPDVALIRTDATGVPQEDWRVVTDLLEEGPTDEAATVEAGHWGPVFNWLDNGQPRSHRDYIGDPGWCLRFGTDGFGLAPADGSFFTLRYRTAWTHFANLPPDRMHLVADPTTTPFNLAMPTAILSAWNPFAFDNAQPPEPLALAKVTVPHAAQAIKLRAVRDRDYEELVSARDDIEAVVAHSYWLGTWTGTFLATDPMDSVTLDPDQRDELTRFIEEIRLVGRPAYLTDAALRPLDLQIVICCDPRVPYGHAVQAILDALVGDNPEALFHPDNLSFGSRLYRAALEGRIAAQQCVTRILRIRYRWRGERDFRDFTESFLDSAPDQIPVVRHDPMRPDLGRVEIFDTFLPDETAP
;
A
#
# COMPACT_ATOMS: atom_id res chain seq x y z
N MET A 1 -12.59 -28.12 9.03
CA MET A 1 -12.37 -29.55 8.76
C MET A 1 -10.87 -29.76 8.65
N SER A 2 -10.35 -30.65 9.47
CA SER A 2 -8.95 -30.94 9.75
C SER A 2 -8.15 -31.25 8.48
N GLY A 3 -6.92 -30.76 8.39
CA GLY A 3 -5.98 -30.93 7.27
C GLY A 3 -5.50 -32.38 7.01
N LEU A 4 -6.42 -33.27 6.77
CA LEU A 4 -6.14 -34.59 6.25
C LEU A 4 -5.90 -34.48 4.73
N GLY A 5 -4.81 -35.00 4.26
CA GLY A 5 -4.50 -35.02 2.83
C GLY A 5 -5.62 -35.68 2.03
N ARG A 6 -5.87 -35.21 0.80
CA ARG A 6 -6.98 -35.67 -0.04
C ARG A 6 -7.00 -37.18 -0.26
N ASN A 7 -5.84 -37.80 -0.38
CA ASN A 7 -5.72 -39.28 -0.54
C ASN A 7 -6.23 -40.05 0.69
N ILE A 8 -6.03 -39.48 1.90
CA ILE A 8 -6.56 -40.05 3.14
C ILE A 8 -8.08 -39.95 3.15
N LEU A 9 -8.63 -38.80 2.72
CA LEU A 9 -10.08 -38.62 2.62
C LEU A 9 -10.74 -39.56 1.60
N LEU A 10 -10.09 -39.80 0.46
CA LEU A 10 -10.57 -40.78 -0.52
C LEU A 10 -10.58 -42.21 0.05
N ALA A 11 -9.57 -42.59 0.83
CA ALA A 11 -9.48 -43.88 1.47
C ALA A 11 -10.51 -44.06 2.61
N GLU A 12 -10.79 -43.00 3.38
CA GLU A 12 -11.72 -43.05 4.51
C GLU A 12 -13.21 -43.05 4.09
N GLN A 13 -13.54 -42.51 2.92
CA GLN A 13 -14.94 -42.37 2.46
C GLN A 13 -15.45 -43.57 1.67
N GLN A 14 -14.67 -44.62 1.51
CA GLN A 14 -15.14 -45.90 0.93
C GLN A 14 -16.11 -46.64 1.88
N PRO A 15 -17.21 -47.25 1.40
CA PRO A 15 -17.61 -47.50 -0.01
C PRO A 15 -18.59 -46.47 -0.56
N THR A 16 -18.82 -45.36 0.09
CA THR A 16 -19.80 -44.32 -0.31
C THR A 16 -19.35 -43.53 -1.54
N PHE A 17 -18.05 -43.45 -1.77
CA PHE A 17 -17.43 -42.78 -2.92
C PHE A 17 -16.64 -43.80 -3.73
N ASP A 18 -17.08 -44.11 -4.96
CA ASP A 18 -16.43 -45.03 -5.88
C ASP A 18 -15.36 -44.31 -6.76
N GLN A 19 -14.59 -43.43 -6.14
CA GLN A 19 -13.50 -42.69 -6.80
C GLN A 19 -12.15 -43.05 -6.18
N THR A 20 -11.14 -43.19 -7.02
CA THR A 20 -9.73 -43.37 -6.62
C THR A 20 -8.86 -42.22 -7.11
N GLY A 21 -7.65 -42.13 -6.61
CA GLY A 21 -6.63 -41.16 -7.04
C GLY A 21 -5.28 -41.82 -7.12
N ILE A 22 -4.29 -41.16 -7.70
CA ILE A 22 -2.91 -41.61 -7.68
C ILE A 22 -2.38 -41.52 -6.25
N ASP A 23 -1.90 -42.59 -5.71
CA ASP A 23 -1.26 -42.65 -4.38
C ASP A 23 0.21 -42.25 -4.51
N PHE A 24 0.95 -43.01 -5.31
CA PHE A 24 2.33 -42.68 -5.67
C PHE A 24 2.72 -43.39 -6.98
N VAL A 25 3.88 -43.03 -7.51
CA VAL A 25 4.46 -43.57 -8.74
C VAL A 25 5.83 -44.19 -8.42
N ALA A 26 6.08 -45.40 -8.84
CA ALA A 26 7.37 -46.06 -8.66
C ALA A 26 7.97 -46.47 -10.02
N VAL A 27 9.27 -46.32 -10.14
CA VAL A 27 10.02 -46.75 -11.32
C VAL A 27 10.47 -48.19 -11.15
N ASP A 28 10.35 -49.01 -12.19
CA ASP A 28 10.80 -50.41 -12.16
C ASP A 28 12.33 -50.46 -11.93
N VAL A 29 12.74 -51.32 -11.00
CA VAL A 29 14.16 -51.50 -10.68
C VAL A 29 14.92 -52.19 -11.82
N ALA A 30 14.24 -53.03 -12.62
CA ALA A 30 14.86 -53.74 -13.72
C ALA A 30 14.85 -52.97 -15.04
N ASP A 31 13.83 -52.09 -15.22
CA ASP A 31 13.68 -51.31 -16.45
C ASP A 31 13.27 -49.86 -16.10
N GLN A 32 14.22 -48.97 -16.17
CA GLN A 32 14.01 -47.54 -15.85
C GLN A 32 12.95 -46.86 -16.75
N ALA A 33 12.69 -47.38 -17.93
CA ALA A 33 11.68 -46.87 -18.82
C ALA A 33 10.26 -47.29 -18.44
N ARG A 34 10.11 -48.18 -17.46
CA ARG A 34 8.82 -48.70 -16.97
C ARG A 34 8.47 -48.12 -15.61
N VAL A 35 7.25 -47.68 -15.50
CA VAL A 35 6.76 -46.97 -14.30
C VAL A 35 5.44 -47.62 -13.86
N TYR A 36 5.31 -47.83 -12.55
CA TYR A 36 4.10 -48.35 -11.91
C TYR A 36 3.34 -47.26 -11.18
N VAL A 37 2.09 -47.02 -11.57
CA VAL A 37 1.21 -46.08 -10.90
C VAL A 37 0.33 -46.84 -9.90
N TYR A 38 0.47 -46.52 -8.62
CA TYR A 38 -0.30 -47.06 -7.53
C TYR A 38 -1.47 -46.15 -7.22
N PHE A 39 -2.64 -46.76 -6.95
CA PHE A 39 -3.84 -46.01 -6.63
C PHE A 39 -4.16 -46.09 -5.14
N VAL A 40 -4.81 -45.06 -4.60
CA VAL A 40 -5.27 -45.01 -3.21
C VAL A 40 -6.18 -46.18 -2.90
N ILE A 41 -7.04 -46.55 -3.88
CA ILE A 41 -7.91 -47.71 -3.83
C ILE A 41 -7.62 -48.49 -5.10
N ASP A 42 -7.25 -49.76 -4.92
CA ASP A 42 -6.95 -50.62 -6.07
C ASP A 42 -8.18 -50.77 -6.96
N PRO A 43 -8.09 -50.53 -8.26
CA PRO A 43 -9.19 -50.74 -9.17
C PRO A 43 -9.61 -52.19 -9.15
N LEU A 44 -10.81 -52.47 -8.72
CA LEU A 44 -11.34 -53.82 -8.58
C LEU A 44 -11.72 -54.47 -9.93
N ASP A 45 -11.79 -53.71 -11.01
CA ASP A 45 -12.26 -54.17 -12.31
C ASP A 45 -11.18 -54.01 -13.38
N PRO A 46 -10.65 -55.10 -13.98
CA PRO A 46 -9.69 -55.04 -15.08
C PRO A 46 -10.23 -54.44 -16.38
N GLY A 47 -11.51 -54.14 -16.46
CA GLY A 47 -12.15 -53.44 -17.59
C GLY A 47 -12.14 -51.93 -17.49
N LEU A 48 -11.57 -51.35 -16.43
CA LEU A 48 -11.40 -49.92 -16.28
C LEU A 48 -10.25 -49.45 -17.17
N ALA A 49 -10.57 -48.92 -18.31
CA ALA A 49 -9.62 -48.28 -19.21
C ALA A 49 -9.30 -46.85 -18.72
N PHE A 50 -8.26 -46.68 -17.91
CA PHE A 50 -7.60 -45.40 -17.83
C PHE A 50 -6.77 -45.26 -19.11
N ALA A 51 -7.12 -44.29 -19.95
CA ALA A 51 -6.35 -44.03 -21.14
C ALA A 51 -5.22 -43.10 -20.77
N ALA A 52 -4.07 -43.62 -20.93
CA ALA A 52 -2.87 -42.80 -20.89
C ALA A 52 -2.54 -42.11 -22.22
N ASN A 53 -3.48 -41.91 -23.08
CA ASN A 53 -3.31 -41.19 -24.32
C ASN A 53 -3.06 -39.68 -24.08
N GLU A 54 -3.22 -39.21 -22.85
CA GLU A 54 -3.04 -37.82 -22.41
C GLU A 54 -2.09 -37.74 -21.20
N LEU A 55 -1.01 -38.53 -21.19
CA LEU A 55 0.05 -38.31 -20.25
C LEU A 55 0.83 -37.07 -20.66
N ASP A 56 0.46 -35.96 -20.05
CA ASP A 56 1.23 -34.73 -20.08
C ASP A 56 2.37 -34.93 -19.07
N VAL A 57 3.52 -35.37 -19.56
CA VAL A 57 4.75 -35.38 -18.76
C VAL A 57 5.31 -34.01 -18.82
N ASP A 58 4.84 -33.17 -17.93
CA ASP A 58 5.30 -31.80 -17.78
C ASP A 58 6.59 -31.83 -16.98
N CYS A 59 7.71 -31.71 -17.67
CA CYS A 59 9.02 -31.60 -17.05
C CYS A 59 9.17 -30.18 -16.51
N GLN A 60 9.18 -30.03 -15.21
CA GLN A 60 9.67 -28.81 -14.57
C GLN A 60 11.21 -28.74 -14.74
N GLY A 61 11.65 -28.15 -15.81
CA GLY A 61 13.04 -28.00 -16.14
C GLY A 61 13.23 -28.03 -17.66
N VAL A 62 14.37 -27.61 -18.17
CA VAL A 62 14.69 -27.70 -19.59
C VAL A 62 14.99 -29.16 -19.93
N ALA A 63 13.95 -29.99 -20.03
CA ALA A 63 14.12 -31.34 -20.48
C ALA A 63 14.50 -31.35 -21.95
N THR A 64 15.68 -31.76 -22.26
CA THR A 64 16.18 -31.96 -23.60
C THR A 64 15.36 -32.99 -24.37
N ARG A 65 14.56 -33.82 -23.71
CA ARG A 65 13.69 -34.81 -24.33
C ARG A 65 12.57 -35.25 -23.37
N THR A 66 11.31 -35.03 -23.77
CA THR A 66 10.14 -35.60 -23.11
C THR A 66 9.96 -37.06 -23.54
N PRO A 67 10.00 -38.06 -22.63
CA PRO A 67 9.82 -39.45 -23.00
C PRO A 67 8.37 -39.66 -23.50
N ARG A 68 8.22 -40.52 -24.50
CA ARG A 68 6.90 -40.89 -25.06
C ARG A 68 6.46 -42.24 -24.55
N ILE A 69 5.19 -42.40 -24.35
CA ILE A 69 4.59 -43.67 -23.99
C ILE A 69 4.60 -44.56 -25.25
N VAL A 70 5.16 -45.76 -25.16
CA VAL A 70 5.39 -46.67 -26.30
C VAL A 70 4.39 -47.79 -26.35
N GLU A 71 3.89 -48.28 -25.21
CA GLU A 71 3.01 -49.44 -25.16
C GLU A 71 1.64 -49.16 -24.57
N ALA A 72 0.66 -50.01 -24.97
CA ALA A 72 -0.66 -50.03 -24.36
C ALA A 72 -0.54 -50.33 -22.86
N GLN A 73 -1.03 -49.41 -22.05
CA GLN A 73 -1.02 -49.54 -20.62
C GLN A 73 -1.91 -50.68 -20.19
N ALA A 74 -1.44 -51.47 -19.26
CA ALA A 74 -2.19 -52.58 -18.71
C ALA A 74 -2.15 -52.56 -17.20
N PHE A 75 -3.26 -52.90 -16.57
CA PHE A 75 -3.26 -53.22 -15.16
C PHE A 75 -2.59 -54.57 -14.93
N GLU A 76 -1.64 -54.60 -14.04
CA GLU A 76 -0.96 -55.82 -13.62
C GLU A 76 -0.83 -55.89 -12.09
N ALA A 77 -0.69 -57.09 -11.59
CA ALA A 77 -0.47 -57.31 -10.16
C ALA A 77 1.02 -57.12 -9.86
N HIS A 78 1.33 -56.12 -9.03
CA HIS A 78 2.68 -55.84 -8.61
C HIS A 78 2.81 -55.87 -7.08
N VAL A 79 3.95 -56.36 -6.58
CA VAL A 79 4.19 -56.46 -5.14
C VAL A 79 4.88 -55.17 -4.68
N ASP A 80 4.25 -54.44 -3.77
CA ASP A 80 4.81 -53.21 -3.23
C ASP A 80 5.99 -53.47 -2.26
N ALA A 81 6.69 -52.40 -1.86
CA ALA A 81 7.81 -52.52 -0.94
C ALA A 81 7.43 -53.10 0.44
N GLN A 82 6.15 -53.19 0.77
CA GLN A 82 5.63 -53.80 2.00
C GLN A 82 5.20 -55.23 1.83
N GLY A 83 5.43 -55.81 0.64
CA GLY A 83 5.07 -57.20 0.34
C GLY A 83 3.60 -57.43 0.00
N ARG A 84 2.80 -56.38 -0.22
CA ARG A 84 1.38 -56.49 -0.58
C ARG A 84 1.23 -56.48 -2.09
N THR A 85 0.42 -57.40 -2.60
CA THR A 85 0.08 -57.43 -4.03
C THR A 85 -1.01 -56.37 -4.29
N ARG A 86 -0.73 -55.42 -5.17
CA ARG A 86 -1.64 -54.37 -5.59
C ARG A 86 -1.81 -54.36 -7.10
N ASN A 87 -2.99 -53.98 -7.60
CA ASN A 87 -3.20 -53.77 -9.01
C ASN A 87 -2.68 -52.35 -9.39
N VAL A 88 -1.68 -52.28 -10.22
CA VAL A 88 -1.01 -51.10 -10.65
C VAL A 88 -1.21 -50.89 -12.15
N LEU A 89 -1.18 -49.62 -12.58
CA LEU A 89 -1.11 -49.29 -13.99
C LEU A 89 0.37 -49.24 -14.41
N ALA A 90 0.79 -50.16 -15.22
CA ALA A 90 2.14 -50.20 -15.80
C ALA A 90 2.16 -49.31 -17.04
N VAL A 91 3.07 -48.38 -17.07
CA VAL A 91 3.30 -47.41 -18.16
C VAL A 91 4.73 -47.58 -18.64
N THR A 92 4.91 -47.83 -19.93
CA THR A 92 6.25 -47.96 -20.54
C THR A 92 6.52 -46.78 -21.44
N PHE A 93 7.67 -46.17 -21.24
CA PHE A 93 8.18 -45.03 -22.05
C PHE A 93 9.21 -45.49 -23.08
N ASP A 94 9.46 -44.69 -24.11
CA ASP A 94 10.45 -44.99 -25.17
C ASP A 94 11.90 -44.96 -24.65
N SER A 95 12.14 -44.27 -23.53
CA SER A 95 13.43 -44.26 -22.83
C SER A 95 13.22 -43.76 -21.40
N GLY A 96 14.18 -44.05 -20.50
CA GLY A 96 14.26 -43.33 -19.23
C GLY A 96 14.55 -41.85 -19.47
N ALA A 97 13.89 -40.95 -18.73
CA ALA A 97 14.16 -39.54 -18.77
C ALA A 97 15.22 -39.12 -17.75
N SER A 98 15.52 -37.84 -17.70
CA SER A 98 16.39 -37.25 -16.70
C SER A 98 15.85 -37.50 -15.27
N PHE A 99 16.72 -37.39 -14.26
CA PHE A 99 16.33 -37.59 -12.83
C PHE A 99 15.58 -36.41 -12.21
N GLU A 100 15.19 -35.45 -13.02
CA GLU A 100 14.34 -34.34 -12.57
C GLU A 100 12.94 -34.82 -12.21
N MET A 101 12.23 -33.98 -11.44
CA MET A 101 10.85 -34.27 -11.09
C MET A 101 9.97 -34.14 -12.32
N GLN A 102 9.25 -35.20 -12.61
CA GLN A 102 8.30 -35.31 -13.72
C GLN A 102 6.86 -35.27 -13.16
N ARG A 103 5.96 -34.67 -13.89
CA ARG A 103 4.53 -34.67 -13.54
C ARG A 103 3.78 -35.68 -14.43
N LEU A 104 3.21 -36.69 -13.83
CA LEU A 104 2.36 -37.64 -14.48
C LEU A 104 0.90 -37.27 -14.25
N ARG A 105 0.12 -37.11 -15.31
CA ARG A 105 -1.31 -36.88 -15.25
C ARG A 105 -2.06 -38.05 -15.90
N LEU A 106 -3.09 -38.55 -15.23
CA LEU A 106 -3.98 -39.57 -15.79
C LEU A 106 -5.33 -38.93 -16.15
N SER A 107 -5.94 -39.43 -17.25
CA SER A 107 -7.31 -39.13 -17.59
C SER A 107 -8.14 -40.40 -17.53
N ASP A 108 -9.37 -40.29 -17.03
CA ASP A 108 -10.36 -41.35 -16.99
C ASP A 108 -11.27 -41.26 -18.21
N LEU A 109 -11.17 -42.20 -19.15
CA LEU A 109 -12.00 -42.22 -20.35
C LEU A 109 -13.50 -42.42 -20.05
N ALA A 110 -13.84 -43.04 -18.93
CA ALA A 110 -15.21 -43.21 -18.51
C ALA A 110 -15.76 -42.02 -17.65
N GLY A 111 -14.87 -41.13 -17.19
CA GLY A 111 -15.20 -39.83 -16.54
C GLY A 111 -15.83 -39.93 -15.16
N GLN A 112 -15.74 -41.07 -14.43
CA GLN A 112 -16.49 -41.26 -13.19
C GLN A 112 -15.70 -41.78 -11.98
N ARG A 113 -14.48 -42.32 -12.17
CA ARG A 113 -13.79 -43.04 -11.07
C ARG A 113 -12.45 -42.48 -10.66
N LEU A 114 -11.83 -41.59 -11.44
CA LEU A 114 -10.61 -40.91 -11.07
C LEU A 114 -10.95 -39.51 -10.51
N ASP A 115 -10.52 -39.24 -9.29
CA ASP A 115 -10.67 -37.92 -8.71
C ASP A 115 -9.81 -36.90 -9.47
N PRO A 116 -10.39 -35.83 -10.05
CA PRO A 116 -9.66 -34.87 -10.89
C PRO A 116 -8.52 -34.18 -10.16
N PHE A 117 -8.61 -34.02 -8.83
CA PHE A 117 -7.60 -33.37 -8.01
C PHE A 117 -6.49 -34.30 -7.54
N SER A 118 -6.69 -35.64 -7.62
CA SER A 118 -5.67 -36.65 -7.36
C SER A 118 -5.29 -37.42 -8.63
N ALA A 119 -5.51 -36.79 -9.79
CA ALA A 119 -5.19 -37.36 -11.10
C ALA A 119 -3.74 -37.12 -11.54
N THR A 120 -2.98 -36.33 -10.79
CA THR A 120 -1.59 -35.96 -11.06
C THR A 120 -0.67 -36.39 -9.93
N ALA A 121 0.52 -36.88 -10.29
CA ALA A 121 1.56 -37.20 -9.32
C ALA A 121 2.94 -36.74 -9.83
N LEU A 122 3.77 -36.26 -8.93
CA LEU A 122 5.18 -35.97 -9.21
C LEU A 122 6.02 -37.22 -8.95
N PHE A 123 6.91 -37.56 -9.87
CA PHE A 123 7.84 -38.64 -9.69
C PHE A 123 9.19 -38.33 -10.39
N SER A 124 10.21 -39.11 -10.09
CA SER A 124 11.50 -39.04 -10.77
C SER A 124 11.89 -40.38 -11.30
N PHE A 125 12.53 -40.46 -12.45
CA PHE A 125 13.10 -41.69 -13.00
C PHE A 125 14.30 -42.24 -12.20
N LYS A 126 14.62 -41.64 -11.05
CA LYS A 126 15.63 -42.18 -10.12
C LYS A 126 15.15 -43.52 -9.55
N GLN A 127 15.86 -44.56 -9.84
CA GLN A 127 15.61 -45.87 -9.23
C GLN A 127 16.12 -45.91 -7.81
N ALA A 128 15.34 -46.50 -6.90
CA ALA A 128 15.74 -46.80 -5.53
C ALA A 128 16.18 -45.57 -4.68
N CYS A 129 15.92 -44.37 -5.13
CA CYS A 129 16.22 -43.14 -4.37
C CYS A 129 14.91 -42.39 -3.99
N PRO A 130 14.44 -42.47 -2.74
CA PRO A 130 13.17 -41.89 -2.32
C PRO A 130 13.24 -40.40 -2.04
N THR A 131 14.38 -39.74 -2.22
CA THR A 131 14.55 -38.35 -1.88
C THR A 131 14.71 -37.46 -3.11
N VAL A 132 14.28 -36.20 -3.03
CA VAL A 132 14.50 -35.16 -4.03
C VAL A 132 15.97 -34.69 -4.08
N PHE A 133 16.78 -35.02 -3.06
CA PHE A 133 18.23 -34.74 -3.07
C PHE A 133 18.92 -35.71 -3.98
N ASP A 134 19.97 -35.25 -4.64
CA ASP A 134 20.76 -36.11 -5.52
C ASP A 134 21.49 -37.17 -4.71
N CYS A 135 20.92 -38.37 -4.69
CA CYS A 135 21.53 -39.57 -4.17
C CYS A 135 22.21 -40.33 -5.29
N ALA A 136 22.76 -39.67 -6.31
CA ALA A 136 23.57 -40.37 -7.29
C ALA A 136 24.60 -41.17 -6.52
N CYS A 137 24.49 -42.50 -6.53
CA CYS A 137 25.60 -43.37 -6.24
C CYS A 137 26.58 -43.08 -7.39
N TYR A 138 27.38 -42.07 -7.22
CA TYR A 138 28.59 -42.00 -7.98
C TYR A 138 29.26 -43.34 -7.70
N GLY A 139 29.39 -44.19 -8.70
CA GLY A 139 30.31 -45.30 -8.65
C GLY A 139 31.55 -44.76 -7.98
N THR A 140 32.10 -45.53 -7.04
CA THR A 140 33.31 -45.13 -6.31
C THR A 140 34.21 -44.39 -7.30
N PRO A 141 34.46 -43.08 -7.05
CA PRO A 141 35.32 -42.34 -7.96
C PRO A 141 36.54 -43.23 -8.12
N GLU A 142 36.85 -43.67 -9.34
CA GLU A 142 38.19 -44.20 -9.58
C GLU A 142 39.09 -43.22 -8.84
N ASP A 143 39.91 -43.74 -7.95
CA ASP A 143 40.92 -42.99 -7.22
C ASP A 143 41.85 -42.34 -8.27
N VAL A 144 41.31 -41.29 -8.91
CA VAL A 144 42.15 -40.38 -9.63
C VAL A 144 43.02 -39.77 -8.53
N PRO A 145 44.31 -40.07 -8.52
CA PRO A 145 45.17 -39.55 -7.47
C PRO A 145 44.92 -38.04 -7.44
N LYS A 146 44.38 -37.53 -6.32
CA LYS A 146 44.26 -36.11 -6.08
C LYS A 146 45.70 -35.59 -6.04
N VAL A 147 46.17 -35.19 -7.18
CA VAL A 147 47.40 -34.42 -7.26
C VAL A 147 47.04 -33.07 -6.63
N ASP A 148 47.50 -32.85 -5.42
CA ASP A 148 47.31 -31.64 -4.65
C ASP A 148 48.24 -30.60 -5.27
N TYR A 149 47.77 -29.94 -6.33
CA TYR A 149 48.44 -28.78 -6.88
C TYR A 149 48.21 -27.59 -5.97
N PRO A 150 49.23 -26.90 -5.54
CA PRO A 150 49.07 -25.68 -4.75
C PRO A 150 48.32 -24.65 -5.60
N VAL A 151 47.08 -24.38 -5.23
CA VAL A 151 46.24 -23.37 -5.88
C VAL A 151 46.23 -22.14 -4.95
N ASP A 152 46.61 -21.00 -5.49
CA ASP A 152 46.45 -19.73 -4.75
C ASP A 152 44.99 -19.27 -4.78
N TYR A 153 44.28 -19.53 -3.68
CA TYR A 153 42.92 -19.09 -3.47
C TYR A 153 42.78 -17.60 -3.12
N LEU A 154 43.93 -16.89 -2.96
CA LEU A 154 43.95 -15.46 -2.62
C LEU A 154 44.16 -14.57 -3.85
N ALA A 155 44.44 -15.17 -5.02
CA ALA A 155 44.53 -14.42 -6.27
C ALA A 155 43.21 -13.69 -6.58
N ARG A 156 43.30 -12.35 -6.76
CA ARG A 156 42.12 -11.51 -7.01
C ARG A 156 42.31 -10.40 -8.02
N ASP A 157 43.54 -10.13 -8.41
CA ASP A 157 43.90 -9.14 -9.41
C ASP A 157 44.68 -9.76 -10.55
N PHE A 158 44.86 -9.01 -11.61
CA PHE A 158 45.54 -9.45 -12.83
C PHE A 158 46.91 -10.07 -12.54
N GLU A 159 47.75 -9.43 -11.71
CA GLU A 159 49.10 -9.88 -11.41
C GLU A 159 49.11 -11.20 -10.63
N SER A 160 48.26 -11.30 -9.59
CA SER A 160 48.13 -12.51 -8.78
C SER A 160 47.53 -13.68 -9.55
N TYR A 161 46.56 -13.46 -10.45
CA TYR A 161 46.07 -14.52 -11.34
C TYR A 161 47.13 -14.99 -12.33
N LEU A 162 47.90 -14.04 -12.85
CA LEU A 162 49.00 -14.38 -13.77
C LEU A 162 50.07 -15.21 -13.09
N ASP A 163 50.50 -14.85 -11.89
CA ASP A 163 51.45 -15.58 -11.07
C ASP A 163 50.91 -16.96 -10.65
N ALA A 164 49.63 -17.04 -10.25
CA ALA A 164 48.99 -18.32 -9.93
C ALA A 164 48.95 -19.24 -11.15
N PHE A 165 48.60 -18.69 -12.33
CA PHE A 165 48.58 -19.45 -13.58
C PHE A 165 49.99 -19.87 -14.01
N ALA A 166 51.00 -19.00 -13.88
CA ALA A 166 52.37 -19.32 -14.20
C ALA A 166 52.92 -20.42 -13.30
N THR A 167 52.60 -20.38 -11.99
CA THR A 167 52.99 -21.41 -11.03
C THR A 167 52.31 -22.74 -11.32
N PHE A 168 50.98 -22.71 -11.53
CA PHE A 168 50.22 -23.90 -11.89
C PHE A 168 50.72 -24.56 -13.19
N SER A 169 50.99 -23.74 -14.21
CA SER A 169 51.51 -24.22 -15.50
C SER A 169 52.87 -24.85 -15.35
N ARG A 170 53.76 -24.25 -14.57
CA ARG A 170 55.14 -24.79 -14.36
C ARG A 170 55.09 -26.11 -13.62
N ASP A 171 54.24 -26.26 -12.64
CA ASP A 171 54.15 -27.47 -11.83
C ASP A 171 53.52 -28.64 -12.62
N ARG A 172 52.55 -28.36 -13.48
CA ARG A 172 51.81 -29.39 -14.21
C ARG A 172 52.37 -29.69 -15.59
N TYR A 173 52.92 -28.66 -16.25
CA TYR A 173 53.46 -28.72 -17.60
C TYR A 173 54.81 -28.05 -17.63
N PRO A 174 55.91 -28.76 -17.18
CA PRO A 174 57.26 -28.15 -17.08
C PRO A 174 57.84 -27.64 -18.42
N GLU A 175 57.29 -28.17 -19.53
CA GLU A 175 57.65 -27.73 -20.88
C GLU A 175 57.02 -26.38 -21.27
N TRP A 176 55.97 -25.97 -20.58
CA TRP A 176 55.33 -24.71 -20.84
C TRP A 176 55.99 -23.59 -20.03
N GLN A 177 56.78 -22.79 -20.68
CA GLN A 177 57.48 -21.69 -20.04
C GLN A 177 57.00 -20.34 -20.54
N MET A 178 56.47 -19.50 -19.66
CA MET A 178 56.02 -18.12 -19.93
C MET A 178 57.13 -17.11 -19.57
N ASN A 179 58.30 -17.25 -20.16
CA ASN A 179 59.50 -16.51 -19.73
C ASN A 179 59.66 -15.14 -20.44
N ILE A 180 58.97 -14.91 -21.55
CA ILE A 180 59.17 -13.73 -22.40
C ILE A 180 57.85 -13.06 -22.68
N VAL A 181 57.79 -11.73 -22.55
CA VAL A 181 56.53 -10.95 -22.75
C VAL A 181 55.89 -11.14 -24.15
N PRO A 182 56.63 -11.29 -25.28
CA PRO A 182 56.04 -11.54 -26.59
C PRO A 182 55.75 -13.02 -26.91
N ASP A 183 55.67 -13.86 -25.90
CA ASP A 183 55.35 -15.30 -26.09
C ASP A 183 53.82 -15.53 -26.16
N GLN A 184 53.42 -16.48 -27.04
CA GLN A 184 52.00 -16.87 -27.17
C GLN A 184 51.45 -17.46 -25.87
N ALA A 185 52.28 -18.22 -25.12
CA ALA A 185 51.90 -18.77 -23.83
C ALA A 185 51.62 -17.65 -22.80
N ARG A 186 52.44 -16.61 -22.81
CA ARG A 186 52.26 -15.43 -21.96
C ARG A 186 50.99 -14.66 -22.34
N MET A 187 50.77 -14.50 -23.65
CA MET A 187 49.55 -13.83 -24.13
C MET A 187 48.29 -14.58 -23.67
N LEU A 188 48.28 -15.91 -23.70
CA LEU A 188 47.16 -16.70 -23.17
C LEU A 188 47.03 -16.52 -21.65
N GLY A 189 48.14 -16.49 -20.92
CA GLY A 189 48.15 -16.20 -19.48
C GLY A 189 47.55 -14.82 -19.17
N ASP A 190 47.95 -13.80 -19.92
CA ASP A 190 47.43 -12.42 -19.76
C ASP A 190 45.93 -12.35 -20.01
N VAL A 191 45.42 -13.05 -21.05
CA VAL A 191 43.95 -13.10 -21.30
C VAL A 191 43.22 -13.82 -20.18
N ILE A 192 43.70 -14.95 -19.70
CA ILE A 192 43.10 -15.68 -18.59
C ILE A 192 43.14 -14.85 -17.30
N ALA A 193 44.27 -14.20 -17.02
CA ALA A 193 44.39 -13.32 -15.85
C ALA A 193 43.45 -12.11 -15.92
N ALA A 194 43.33 -11.51 -17.11
CA ALA A 194 42.36 -10.41 -17.32
C ALA A 194 40.91 -10.84 -17.10
N ILE A 195 40.52 -12.01 -17.60
CA ILE A 195 39.18 -12.59 -17.34
C ILE A 195 39.03 -12.90 -15.85
N GLY A 196 40.05 -13.43 -15.19
CA GLY A 196 40.05 -13.71 -13.76
C GLY A 196 39.85 -12.44 -12.92
N ASP A 197 40.56 -11.38 -13.25
CA ASP A 197 40.46 -10.06 -12.61
C ASP A 197 39.04 -9.48 -12.75
N GLU A 198 38.46 -9.49 -13.96
CA GLU A 198 37.12 -9.04 -14.22
C GLU A 198 36.08 -9.86 -13.43
N LEU A 199 36.23 -11.18 -13.39
CA LEU A 199 35.35 -12.05 -12.60
C LEU A 199 35.50 -11.79 -11.09
N ALA A 200 36.71 -11.57 -10.59
CA ALA A 200 36.96 -11.23 -9.18
C ALA A 200 36.33 -9.88 -8.83
N PHE A 201 36.45 -8.88 -9.71
CA PHE A 201 35.79 -7.58 -9.54
C PHE A 201 34.25 -7.71 -9.46
N ILE A 202 33.66 -8.51 -10.36
CA ILE A 202 32.21 -8.77 -10.33
C ILE A 202 31.83 -9.49 -9.03
N GLN A 203 32.58 -10.50 -8.60
CA GLN A 203 32.32 -11.21 -7.34
C GLN A 203 32.43 -10.30 -6.12
N ASP A 204 33.40 -9.40 -6.09
CA ASP A 204 33.52 -8.41 -5.02
C ASP A 204 32.33 -7.42 -5.04
N GLY A 205 31.87 -7.05 -6.22
CA GLY A 205 30.64 -6.27 -6.37
C GLY A 205 29.44 -6.98 -5.73
N TYR A 206 29.21 -8.25 -6.07
CA TYR A 206 28.15 -9.05 -5.44
C TYR A 206 28.32 -9.19 -3.93
N ARG A 207 29.56 -9.40 -3.45
CA ARG A 207 29.83 -9.46 -2.02
C ARG A 207 29.52 -8.15 -1.30
N LEU A 208 29.87 -7.02 -1.90
CA LEU A 208 29.56 -5.70 -1.34
C LEU A 208 28.05 -5.44 -1.29
N GLU A 209 27.31 -5.90 -2.31
CA GLU A 209 25.85 -5.81 -2.32
C GLU A 209 25.13 -6.72 -1.29
N THR A 210 25.84 -7.62 -0.62
CA THR A 210 25.31 -8.40 0.52
C THR A 210 25.61 -7.75 1.88
N GLN A 211 26.44 -6.72 1.93
CA GLN A 211 26.82 -6.04 3.17
C GLN A 211 26.06 -4.73 3.30
N PHE A 212 25.23 -4.63 4.33
CA PHE A 212 24.32 -3.51 4.56
C PHE A 212 24.97 -2.11 4.44
N GLU A 213 26.20 -1.96 4.93
CA GLU A 213 26.93 -0.68 4.89
C GLU A 213 27.41 -0.30 3.47
N HIS A 214 27.71 -1.30 2.64
CA HIS A 214 28.34 -1.13 1.33
C HIS A 214 27.35 -1.19 0.16
N LEU A 215 26.13 -1.62 0.39
CA LEU A 215 25.08 -1.66 -0.63
C LEU A 215 24.97 -0.36 -1.42
N LYS A 216 24.93 -0.45 -2.73
CA LYS A 216 24.75 0.68 -3.64
C LYS A 216 23.39 0.65 -4.35
N GLU A 217 22.92 -0.55 -4.65
CA GLU A 217 21.70 -0.75 -5.43
C GLU A 217 20.46 -0.72 -4.51
N ARG A 218 19.48 0.12 -4.88
CA ARG A 218 18.22 0.23 -4.14
C ARG A 218 17.47 -1.11 -4.04
N ARG A 219 17.50 -1.90 -5.13
CA ARG A 219 16.87 -3.21 -5.18
C ARG A 219 17.45 -4.18 -4.14
N SER A 220 18.78 -4.28 -4.07
CA SER A 220 19.46 -5.13 -3.09
C SER A 220 19.13 -4.71 -1.66
N PHE A 221 19.11 -3.40 -1.43
CA PHE A 221 18.78 -2.83 -0.13
C PHE A 221 17.31 -3.13 0.26
N ASP A 222 16.35 -2.93 -0.64
CA ASP A 222 14.93 -3.23 -0.40
C ASP A 222 14.72 -4.71 -0.06
N GLN A 223 15.38 -5.63 -0.78
CA GLN A 223 15.28 -7.07 -0.48
C GLN A 223 15.83 -7.44 0.90
N LEU A 224 16.96 -6.84 1.31
CA LEU A 224 17.51 -7.09 2.64
C LEU A 224 16.68 -6.48 3.78
N THR A 225 16.11 -5.30 3.55
CA THR A 225 15.27 -4.65 4.58
C THR A 225 13.94 -5.36 4.79
N ARG A 226 13.43 -6.07 3.77
CA ARG A 226 12.25 -6.94 3.91
C ARG A 226 12.43 -8.03 4.97
N ILE A 227 13.65 -8.56 5.13
CA ILE A 227 13.97 -9.54 6.18
C ILE A 227 13.78 -8.92 7.57
N LEU A 228 13.99 -7.61 7.69
CA LEU A 228 13.77 -6.84 8.92
C LEU A 228 12.33 -6.30 9.05
N ASN A 229 11.42 -6.71 8.16
CA ASN A 229 10.07 -6.19 8.04
C ASN A 229 10.01 -4.67 7.85
N TYR A 230 11.00 -4.11 7.15
CA TYR A 230 11.04 -2.70 6.79
C TYR A 230 10.83 -2.55 5.29
N ARG A 231 9.87 -1.73 4.90
CA ARG A 231 9.62 -1.37 3.51
C ARG A 231 10.15 0.03 3.25
N LEU A 232 11.04 0.15 2.28
CA LEU A 232 11.52 1.46 1.83
C LEU A 232 10.34 2.25 1.28
N ARG A 233 10.21 3.52 1.70
CA ARG A 233 9.22 4.40 1.10
C ARG A 233 9.53 4.58 -0.39
N PRO A 234 8.58 4.21 -1.27
CA PRO A 234 8.69 4.47 -2.70
C PRO A 234 8.35 5.92 -3.03
N GLU A 235 8.22 6.23 -4.31
CA GLU A 235 7.77 7.53 -4.78
C GLU A 235 6.28 7.73 -4.53
N LEU A 236 5.92 8.78 -3.80
CA LEU A 236 4.53 9.15 -3.59
C LEU A 236 4.20 10.37 -4.44
N PRO A 237 3.25 10.28 -5.39
CA PRO A 237 2.86 11.40 -6.23
C PRO A 237 2.15 12.50 -5.45
N ALA A 238 2.22 13.74 -5.95
CA ALA A 238 1.41 14.82 -5.43
C ALA A 238 -0.08 14.54 -5.66
N ARG A 239 -0.89 14.81 -4.66
CA ARG A 239 -2.34 14.70 -4.72
C ARG A 239 -2.97 15.99 -4.23
N GLY A 240 -4.07 16.37 -4.83
CA GLY A 240 -4.78 17.56 -4.41
C GLY A 240 -6.02 17.80 -5.26
N GLU A 241 -6.51 19.01 -5.19
CA GLU A 241 -7.76 19.39 -5.84
C GLU A 241 -7.57 20.58 -6.72
N VAL A 242 -8.25 20.57 -7.83
CA VAL A 242 -8.21 21.59 -8.85
C VAL A 242 -9.63 22.07 -9.13
N VAL A 243 -9.78 23.37 -9.28
CA VAL A 243 -11.03 23.99 -9.71
C VAL A 243 -10.98 24.19 -11.22
N LEU A 244 -12.00 23.67 -11.91
CA LEU A 244 -12.16 23.85 -13.34
C LEU A 244 -13.06 25.04 -13.66
N ARG A 245 -12.65 25.87 -14.62
CA ARG A 245 -13.41 27.02 -15.13
C ARG A 245 -13.77 26.82 -16.58
N HIS A 246 -15.04 27.01 -16.91
CA HIS A 246 -15.54 26.91 -18.27
C HIS A 246 -15.38 28.21 -19.07
N TYR A 247 -15.03 29.33 -18.43
CA TYR A 247 -14.83 30.64 -19.08
C TYR A 247 -13.71 31.43 -18.40
N GLU A 248 -12.96 32.19 -19.17
CA GLU A 248 -12.03 33.15 -18.65
C GLU A 248 -12.76 34.41 -18.19
N GLY A 249 -12.56 34.80 -16.92
CA GLY A 249 -13.11 35.99 -16.30
C GLY A 249 -14.45 35.82 -15.57
N MET A 250 -14.79 36.82 -14.77
CA MET A 250 -15.96 36.81 -13.89
C MET A 250 -17.31 37.05 -14.62
N SER A 251 -17.33 37.17 -15.94
CA SER A 251 -18.56 37.45 -16.69
C SER A 251 -19.26 36.18 -17.13
N ARG A 252 -20.24 35.77 -16.37
CA ARG A 252 -21.17 34.71 -16.75
C ARG A 252 -21.89 35.12 -18.06
N PRO A 253 -21.84 34.32 -19.14
CA PRO A 253 -22.60 34.61 -20.34
C PRO A 253 -24.10 34.55 -20.04
N VAL A 254 -24.82 35.60 -20.39
CA VAL A 254 -26.28 35.66 -20.22
C VAL A 254 -26.93 34.76 -21.28
N GLY A 255 -27.67 33.74 -20.83
CA GLY A 255 -28.52 32.93 -21.72
C GLY A 255 -27.96 31.58 -22.16
N LEU A 256 -26.85 31.09 -21.60
CA LEU A 256 -26.43 29.71 -21.79
C LEU A 256 -27.28 28.76 -20.93
N ALA A 257 -27.93 27.81 -21.59
CA ALA A 257 -28.56 26.68 -20.91
C ALA A 257 -27.46 25.90 -20.15
N ALA A 258 -27.75 25.54 -18.89
CA ALA A 258 -26.88 24.73 -18.07
C ALA A 258 -26.75 23.30 -18.65
N ALA A 259 -25.82 23.12 -19.57
CA ALA A 259 -25.47 21.77 -19.99
C ALA A 259 -24.48 21.22 -18.95
N SER A 260 -24.89 20.23 -18.20
CA SER A 260 -23.97 19.42 -17.40
C SER A 260 -22.93 18.80 -18.31
N GLN A 261 -21.69 18.92 -17.93
CA GLN A 261 -20.55 18.30 -18.59
C GLN A 261 -19.84 17.41 -17.58
N SER A 262 -19.04 16.49 -18.06
CA SER A 262 -18.24 15.64 -17.21
C SER A 262 -16.80 15.63 -17.66
N VAL A 263 -15.90 15.45 -16.72
CA VAL A 263 -14.48 15.24 -16.96
C VAL A 263 -14.13 13.84 -16.52
N ASP A 264 -13.65 13.02 -17.45
CA ASP A 264 -13.33 11.63 -17.16
C ASP A 264 -11.98 11.54 -16.42
N ALA A 265 -11.89 10.56 -15.51
CA ALA A 265 -10.64 10.21 -14.87
C ALA A 265 -9.58 9.84 -15.94
N GLY A 266 -8.33 10.22 -15.69
CA GLY A 266 -7.26 10.09 -16.67
C GLY A 266 -7.13 11.30 -17.63
N THR A 267 -8.02 12.32 -17.54
CA THR A 267 -7.83 13.59 -18.25
C THR A 267 -6.60 14.31 -17.70
N ALA A 268 -5.65 14.64 -18.56
CA ALA A 268 -4.40 15.24 -18.15
C ALA A 268 -4.49 16.77 -18.07
N LEU A 269 -3.87 17.32 -17.03
CA LEU A 269 -3.71 18.75 -16.73
C LEU A 269 -2.22 19.06 -16.62
N SER A 270 -1.87 20.34 -16.66
CA SER A 270 -0.48 20.80 -16.54
C SER A 270 -0.28 21.72 -15.36
N GLY A 271 0.78 21.46 -14.60
CA GLY A 271 1.31 22.37 -13.59
C GLY A 271 2.62 22.98 -14.06
N PHE A 272 2.93 24.18 -13.60
CA PHE A 272 4.19 24.86 -13.88
C PHE A 272 5.02 25.01 -12.62
N GLY A 273 6.17 24.31 -12.58
CA GLY A 273 7.17 24.45 -11.54
C GLY A 273 7.94 25.78 -11.62
N ASP A 274 8.88 25.97 -10.68
CA ASP A 274 9.72 27.19 -10.60
C ASP A 274 10.61 27.40 -11.84
N SER A 275 10.88 26.33 -12.61
CA SER A 275 11.73 26.35 -13.81
C SER A 275 10.95 26.41 -15.14
N ASP A 276 9.69 26.81 -15.14
CA ASP A 276 8.77 26.73 -16.29
C ASP A 276 8.64 25.31 -16.87
N MET A 277 9.03 24.30 -16.13
CA MET A 277 8.88 22.92 -16.53
C MET A 277 7.41 22.49 -16.41
N VAL A 278 6.89 21.88 -17.44
CA VAL A 278 5.53 21.36 -17.46
C VAL A 278 5.48 20.04 -16.68
N ILE A 279 4.68 20.00 -15.64
CA ILE A 279 4.47 18.85 -14.80
C ILE A 279 3.07 18.29 -15.11
N PRO A 280 2.96 17.05 -15.54
CA PRO A 280 1.66 16.46 -15.85
C PRO A 280 0.92 16.04 -14.57
N PHE A 281 -0.38 16.25 -14.56
CA PHE A 281 -1.32 15.76 -13.58
C PHE A 281 -2.48 15.07 -14.29
N GLU A 282 -3.06 14.05 -13.68
CA GLU A 282 -4.28 13.40 -14.18
C GLU A 282 -5.43 13.61 -13.20
N VAL A 283 -6.62 13.79 -13.74
CA VAL A 283 -7.86 13.82 -12.96
C VAL A 283 -8.15 12.43 -12.42
N GLY A 284 -8.56 12.36 -11.17
CA GLY A 284 -8.88 11.14 -10.44
C GLY A 284 -8.32 11.18 -9.01
N ALA A 285 -9.09 10.72 -8.02
CA ALA A 285 -8.63 10.60 -6.64
C ALA A 285 -7.71 9.39 -6.46
N THR A 286 -8.04 8.30 -7.14
CA THR A 286 -7.35 7.01 -7.06
C THR A 286 -6.98 6.49 -8.45
N PHE A 287 -6.11 5.49 -8.50
CA PHE A 287 -5.80 4.80 -9.76
C PHE A 287 -7.01 4.00 -10.27
N ASP A 288 -7.83 3.50 -9.35
CA ASP A 288 -9.04 2.75 -9.68
C ASP A 288 -10.07 3.60 -10.43
N ASP A 289 -10.13 4.91 -10.17
CA ASP A 289 -11.00 5.83 -10.93
C ASP A 289 -10.66 5.84 -12.42
N ILE A 290 -9.36 5.75 -12.74
CA ILE A 290 -8.90 5.68 -14.13
C ILE A 290 -9.22 4.33 -14.75
N LEU A 291 -9.11 3.26 -13.99
CA LEU A 291 -9.40 1.90 -14.47
C LEU A 291 -10.89 1.72 -14.74
N THR A 292 -11.75 2.28 -13.88
CA THR A 292 -13.21 2.21 -14.01
C THR A 292 -13.80 3.25 -14.96
N GLY A 293 -13.00 4.28 -15.32
CA GLY A 293 -13.48 5.39 -16.15
C GLY A 293 -14.45 6.30 -15.39
N THR A 294 -14.18 6.54 -14.10
CA THR A 294 -15.00 7.46 -13.27
C THR A 294 -15.08 8.84 -13.92
N SER A 295 -16.25 9.45 -13.90
CA SER A 295 -16.53 10.75 -14.50
C SER A 295 -16.96 11.74 -13.45
N TYR A 296 -16.36 12.92 -13.43
CA TYR A 296 -16.62 13.99 -12.49
C TYR A 296 -17.53 15.03 -13.13
N PRO A 297 -18.72 15.32 -12.55
CA PRO A 297 -19.64 16.30 -13.10
C PRO A 297 -19.08 17.72 -12.97
N THR A 298 -19.26 18.52 -14.01
CA THR A 298 -18.89 19.93 -14.04
C THR A 298 -19.95 20.76 -14.75
N ASN A 299 -20.10 22.03 -14.36
CA ASN A 299 -21.08 22.93 -14.97
C ASN A 299 -20.50 24.37 -15.04
N ALA A 300 -20.77 25.04 -16.14
CA ALA A 300 -20.36 26.44 -16.33
C ALA A 300 -20.95 27.37 -15.26
N LEU A 301 -22.06 27.00 -14.66
CA LEU A 301 -22.78 27.80 -13.67
C LEU A 301 -22.26 27.62 -12.24
N TRP A 302 -21.35 26.66 -11.99
CA TRP A 302 -20.88 26.31 -10.66
C TRP A 302 -19.56 26.98 -10.29
N THR A 303 -19.18 28.03 -10.98
CA THR A 303 -17.91 28.74 -10.74
C THR A 303 -18.17 30.16 -10.30
N ASP A 304 -17.42 30.64 -9.31
CA ASP A 304 -17.39 32.03 -8.86
C ASP A 304 -18.77 32.60 -8.47
N LEU A 305 -19.57 31.80 -7.79
CA LEU A 305 -20.90 32.21 -7.34
C LEU A 305 -20.79 33.16 -6.14
N PRO A 306 -21.39 34.36 -6.19
CA PRO A 306 -21.33 35.31 -5.07
C PRO A 306 -22.16 34.81 -3.89
N VAL A 307 -21.62 35.02 -2.70
CA VAL A 307 -22.33 34.72 -1.43
C VAL A 307 -23.45 35.71 -1.20
N HIS A 308 -24.56 35.24 -0.64
CA HIS A 308 -25.67 36.09 -0.27
C HIS A 308 -25.38 36.83 1.05
N ILE A 309 -25.69 38.13 1.08
CA ILE A 309 -25.50 39.00 2.25
C ILE A 309 -26.91 39.35 2.76
N PRO A 310 -27.39 38.70 3.82
CA PRO A 310 -28.72 38.97 4.35
C PRO A 310 -28.78 40.29 5.14
N ASP A 311 -27.66 40.75 5.71
CA ASP A 311 -27.55 41.95 6.51
C ASP A 311 -26.23 42.69 6.18
N GLU A 312 -26.35 43.87 5.57
CA GLU A 312 -25.20 44.70 5.23
C GLU A 312 -24.48 45.27 6.46
N THR A 313 -25.11 45.28 7.62
CA THR A 313 -24.48 45.73 8.87
C THR A 313 -23.63 44.63 9.51
N CYS A 314 -23.81 43.36 9.12
CA CYS A 314 -23.03 42.21 9.57
C CYS A 314 -22.57 41.35 8.41
N PRO A 315 -21.64 41.84 7.56
CA PRO A 315 -21.20 41.15 6.33
C PRO A 315 -20.18 40.03 6.59
N TRP A 316 -20.28 39.33 7.71
CA TRP A 316 -19.35 38.34 8.15
C TRP A 316 -20.04 37.03 8.55
N ILE A 317 -19.40 35.92 8.22
CA ILE A 317 -19.68 34.63 8.85
C ILE A 317 -18.51 34.30 9.79
N ALA A 318 -18.85 33.93 11.00
CA ALA A 318 -17.88 33.64 12.05
C ALA A 318 -17.19 32.29 11.79
N ARG A 319 -15.98 32.17 12.27
CA ARG A 319 -15.28 30.90 12.45
C ARG A 319 -16.19 29.87 13.15
N GLY A 320 -16.08 28.59 12.76
CA GLY A 320 -16.90 27.50 13.27
C GLY A 320 -18.26 27.37 12.57
N ALA A 321 -18.60 28.25 11.62
CA ALA A 321 -19.84 28.12 10.85
C ALA A 321 -19.83 26.86 9.96
N ARG A 322 -21.01 26.23 9.83
CA ARG A 322 -21.23 25.01 9.04
C ARG A 322 -22.31 25.19 7.97
N GLU A 323 -22.69 26.44 7.71
CA GLU A 323 -23.64 26.77 6.66
C GLU A 323 -23.28 28.08 5.98
N LEU A 324 -23.65 28.22 4.73
CA LEU A 324 -23.49 29.44 3.92
C LEU A 324 -24.61 29.52 2.92
N THR A 325 -25.05 30.73 2.62
CA THR A 325 -26.08 30.96 1.61
C THR A 325 -25.46 31.65 0.39
N VAL A 326 -25.70 31.08 -0.79
CA VAL A 326 -25.19 31.56 -2.08
C VAL A 326 -26.33 32.16 -2.88
N ARG A 327 -26.07 33.22 -3.67
CA ARG A 327 -27.07 33.81 -4.55
C ARG A 327 -27.37 32.92 -5.74
N GLY A 328 -28.65 32.80 -6.08
CA GLY A 328 -29.14 31.98 -7.20
C GLY A 328 -29.43 30.54 -6.79
N THR A 329 -29.85 29.76 -7.79
CA THR A 329 -30.31 28.37 -7.63
C THR A 329 -29.39 27.38 -8.38
N ASP A 330 -28.25 27.82 -8.87
CA ASP A 330 -27.36 27.09 -9.75
C ASP A 330 -26.75 25.83 -9.11
N LEU A 331 -26.63 25.82 -7.76
CA LEU A 331 -26.15 24.66 -7.01
C LEU A 331 -27.26 23.67 -6.61
N ILE A 332 -28.52 23.95 -6.91
CA ILE A 332 -29.62 23.00 -6.75
C ILE A 332 -29.63 22.09 -7.97
N HIS A 333 -28.81 21.07 -7.95
CA HIS A 333 -28.61 20.17 -9.10
C HIS A 333 -28.48 18.72 -8.63
N PRO A 334 -28.97 17.72 -9.40
CA PRO A 334 -28.88 16.30 -9.00
C PRO A 334 -27.45 15.78 -8.75
N ASP A 335 -26.46 16.41 -9.38
CA ASP A 335 -25.05 16.05 -9.28
C ASP A 335 -24.34 16.71 -8.08
N ILE A 336 -25.05 17.58 -7.33
CA ILE A 336 -24.54 18.24 -6.12
C ILE A 336 -25.37 17.78 -4.93
N GLY A 337 -24.78 17.07 -4.02
CA GLY A 337 -25.43 16.52 -2.83
C GLY A 337 -24.40 16.14 -1.76
N PRO A 338 -24.79 15.29 -0.81
CA PRO A 338 -23.90 14.81 0.24
C PRO A 338 -22.60 14.23 -0.34
N GLY A 339 -21.45 14.63 0.21
CA GLY A 339 -20.13 14.26 -0.29
C GLY A 339 -19.57 15.16 -1.40
N SER A 340 -20.38 16.06 -1.98
CA SER A 340 -19.88 17.05 -2.94
C SER A 340 -18.98 18.08 -2.26
N ARG A 341 -17.85 18.40 -2.91
CA ARG A 341 -16.86 19.34 -2.39
C ARG A 341 -17.08 20.73 -2.95
N ILE A 342 -17.01 21.72 -2.08
CA ILE A 342 -17.29 23.14 -2.39
C ILE A 342 -16.09 23.97 -1.94
N LEU A 343 -15.54 24.80 -2.83
CA LEU A 343 -14.53 25.79 -2.49
C LEU A 343 -15.21 27.10 -2.07
N ILE A 344 -14.83 27.62 -0.94
CA ILE A 344 -15.08 28.98 -0.50
C ILE A 344 -13.79 29.77 -0.63
N ASP A 345 -13.77 30.77 -1.51
CA ASP A 345 -12.60 31.59 -1.86
C ASP A 345 -12.89 33.06 -1.57
N THR A 346 -12.03 33.72 -0.81
CA THR A 346 -12.11 35.17 -0.60
C THR A 346 -11.16 35.92 -1.52
N ARG A 347 -11.65 37.01 -2.14
CA ARG A 347 -10.83 37.82 -3.06
C ARG A 347 -10.66 39.22 -2.50
N PRO A 348 -9.63 39.43 -1.67
CA PRO A 348 -9.34 40.72 -1.10
C PRO A 348 -8.99 41.72 -2.21
N THR A 349 -9.44 42.97 -2.04
CA THR A 349 -9.03 44.07 -2.93
C THR A 349 -7.83 44.82 -2.41
N ASP A 350 -7.50 44.61 -1.14
CA ASP A 350 -6.37 45.24 -0.46
C ASP A 350 -5.38 44.13 -0.05
N GLN A 351 -4.08 44.42 -0.23
CA GLN A 351 -3.01 43.52 0.21
C GLN A 351 -2.94 43.31 1.73
N SER A 352 -3.59 44.16 2.50
CA SER A 352 -3.68 44.00 3.96
C SER A 352 -4.67 42.92 4.41
N GLU A 353 -5.62 42.50 3.54
CA GLU A 353 -6.55 41.44 3.82
C GLU A 353 -5.96 40.10 3.34
N PRO A 354 -5.90 39.07 4.20
CA PRO A 354 -5.36 37.78 3.78
C PRO A 354 -6.32 37.08 2.80
N LEU A 355 -5.76 36.44 1.79
CA LEU A 355 -6.46 35.52 0.95
C LEU A 355 -6.83 34.28 1.79
N ARG A 356 -8.10 33.93 1.85
CA ARG A 356 -8.61 32.80 2.63
C ARG A 356 -9.37 31.86 1.71
N ARG A 357 -9.00 30.58 1.78
CA ARG A 357 -9.61 29.52 0.98
C ARG A 357 -9.87 28.32 1.86
N VAL A 358 -10.98 27.65 1.67
CA VAL A 358 -11.32 26.40 2.34
C VAL A 358 -12.20 25.57 1.42
N ILE A 359 -11.97 24.27 1.40
CA ILE A 359 -12.87 23.31 0.77
C ILE A 359 -13.65 22.62 1.88
N VAL A 360 -14.95 22.54 1.68
CA VAL A 360 -15.89 21.90 2.59
C VAL A 360 -16.65 20.81 1.85
N THR A 361 -17.05 19.76 2.57
CA THR A 361 -17.80 18.62 2.03
C THR A 361 -19.25 18.72 2.50
N LEU A 362 -20.18 18.75 1.58
CA LEU A 362 -21.61 18.85 1.91
C LEU A 362 -22.08 17.60 2.67
N ASP A 363 -22.83 17.80 3.74
CA ASP A 363 -23.45 16.74 4.54
C ASP A 363 -24.87 16.39 4.08
N ARG A 364 -25.51 17.28 3.30
CA ARG A 364 -26.86 17.14 2.76
C ARG A 364 -27.03 17.88 1.43
N ASP A 365 -28.16 17.65 0.79
CA ASP A 365 -28.54 18.35 -0.45
C ASP A 365 -28.66 19.86 -0.22
N PRO A 366 -28.28 20.71 -1.21
CA PRO A 366 -28.51 22.14 -1.17
C PRO A 366 -29.98 22.51 -1.08
N GLU A 367 -30.32 23.46 -0.20
CA GLU A 367 -31.70 23.90 0.08
C GLU A 367 -32.01 25.21 -0.62
N LEU A 368 -33.18 25.30 -1.28
CA LEU A 368 -33.70 26.56 -1.80
C LEU A 368 -34.25 27.42 -0.66
N VAL A 369 -33.71 28.60 -0.50
CA VAL A 369 -34.19 29.60 0.46
C VAL A 369 -34.52 30.90 -0.28
N VAL A 370 -35.74 31.35 -0.20
CA VAL A 370 -36.15 32.60 -0.83
C VAL A 370 -36.04 33.74 0.18
N ASP A 371 -35.18 34.71 -0.12
CA ASP A 371 -35.14 35.94 0.64
C ASP A 371 -36.28 36.85 0.18
N ALA A 372 -37.38 36.85 0.95
CA ALA A 372 -38.57 37.59 0.63
C ALA A 372 -38.42 39.15 0.76
N LEU A 373 -37.41 39.60 1.55
CA LEU A 373 -37.11 41.01 1.72
C LEU A 373 -36.38 41.60 0.52
N LEU A 374 -35.38 40.89 0.05
CA LEU A 374 -34.57 41.29 -1.10
C LEU A 374 -35.11 40.78 -2.44
N GLY A 375 -36.11 39.90 -2.40
CA GLY A 375 -36.71 39.30 -3.60
C GLY A 375 -35.77 38.45 -4.39
N THR A 376 -34.82 37.79 -3.72
CA THR A 376 -33.78 36.94 -4.36
C THR A 376 -33.91 35.49 -3.98
N ASP A 377 -33.81 34.63 -4.97
CA ASP A 377 -33.68 33.20 -4.74
C ASP A 377 -32.23 32.90 -4.35
N THR A 378 -32.05 32.09 -3.34
CA THR A 378 -30.74 31.71 -2.79
C THR A 378 -30.64 30.21 -2.53
N THR A 379 -29.44 29.70 -2.50
CA THR A 379 -29.14 28.30 -2.16
C THR A 379 -28.41 28.26 -0.83
N ARG A 380 -28.93 27.56 0.15
CA ARG A 380 -28.27 27.30 1.41
C ARG A 380 -27.47 25.99 1.30
N LEU A 381 -26.20 26.04 1.68
CA LEU A 381 -25.25 24.94 1.74
C LEU A 381 -24.97 24.61 3.19
N HIS A 382 -24.87 23.29 3.50
CA HIS A 382 -24.45 22.79 4.80
C HIS A 382 -23.34 21.76 4.63
N TRP A 383 -22.38 21.72 5.56
CA TRP A 383 -21.25 20.79 5.49
C TRP A 383 -20.95 20.13 6.82
N HIS A 384 -20.10 19.11 6.77
CA HIS A 384 -19.74 18.32 7.93
C HIS A 384 -19.12 19.16 9.05
N ARG A 385 -19.25 18.69 10.29
CA ARG A 385 -18.67 19.35 11.47
C ARG A 385 -17.15 19.50 11.37
N GLU A 386 -16.50 18.51 10.83
CA GLU A 386 -15.03 18.47 10.62
C GLU A 386 -14.56 19.60 9.70
N ASP A 387 -15.39 19.99 8.72
CA ASP A 387 -15.13 21.07 7.77
C ASP A 387 -15.61 22.44 8.26
N ALA A 388 -15.90 22.62 9.57
CA ALA A 388 -16.30 23.90 10.13
C ALA A 388 -15.27 24.99 9.77
N LEU A 389 -15.75 26.20 9.37
CA LEU A 389 -14.86 27.25 8.87
C LEU A 389 -13.73 27.56 9.87
N PRO A 390 -12.45 27.47 9.46
CA PRO A 390 -11.31 27.70 10.35
C PRO A 390 -11.05 29.19 10.62
N PHE A 391 -11.75 30.10 9.96
CA PHE A 391 -11.58 31.54 10.03
C PHE A 391 -12.88 32.28 9.73
N ASP A 392 -12.95 33.56 10.13
CA ASP A 392 -14.05 34.43 9.75
C ASP A 392 -14.02 34.77 8.27
N VAL A 393 -15.15 34.72 7.59
CA VAL A 393 -15.28 34.98 6.16
C VAL A 393 -16.08 36.26 5.93
N ARG A 394 -15.51 37.19 5.15
CA ARG A 394 -16.20 38.38 4.71
C ARG A 394 -17.04 38.11 3.47
N LEU A 395 -18.37 38.19 3.61
CA LEU A 395 -19.33 37.78 2.58
C LEU A 395 -19.24 38.59 1.30
N GLU A 396 -18.92 39.89 1.39
CA GLU A 396 -18.76 40.78 0.23
C GLU A 396 -17.66 40.36 -0.73
N ARG A 397 -16.69 39.58 -0.24
CA ARG A 397 -15.49 39.14 -0.95
C ARG A 397 -15.45 37.64 -1.19
N ALA A 398 -16.45 36.94 -0.70
CA ALA A 398 -16.48 35.48 -0.78
C ALA A 398 -17.21 35.02 -2.04
N PHE A 399 -16.62 34.01 -2.68
CA PHE A 399 -17.16 33.30 -3.83
C PHE A 399 -17.17 31.81 -3.57
N VAL A 400 -18.11 31.13 -4.18
CA VAL A 400 -18.27 29.69 -4.06
C VAL A 400 -18.10 29.03 -5.42
N SER A 401 -17.36 27.94 -5.47
CA SER A 401 -17.19 27.13 -6.67
C SER A 401 -17.35 25.63 -6.35
N ALA A 402 -18.08 24.92 -7.21
CA ALA A 402 -18.37 23.49 -7.06
C ALA A 402 -17.71 22.61 -8.14
N ASN A 403 -17.04 23.17 -9.15
CA ASN A 403 -16.31 22.42 -10.17
C ASN A 403 -14.94 21.94 -9.65
N ILE A 404 -14.95 21.16 -8.58
CA ILE A 404 -13.74 20.64 -7.96
C ILE A 404 -13.50 19.22 -8.42
N VAL A 405 -12.29 18.94 -8.92
CA VAL A 405 -11.88 17.60 -9.30
C VAL A 405 -10.59 17.23 -8.58
N PRO A 406 -10.47 16.00 -8.08
CA PRO A 406 -9.23 15.51 -7.52
C PRO A 406 -8.22 15.26 -8.64
N VAL A 407 -6.95 15.48 -8.36
CA VAL A 407 -5.84 15.27 -9.29
C VAL A 407 -4.66 14.60 -8.62
N VAL A 408 -3.92 13.84 -9.42
CA VAL A 408 -2.68 13.17 -9.00
C VAL A 408 -1.59 13.48 -10.02
N SER A 409 -0.37 13.75 -9.56
CA SER A 409 0.76 13.99 -10.46
C SER A 409 1.15 12.73 -11.23
N GLY A 410 1.63 12.92 -12.46
CA GLY A 410 2.05 11.85 -13.35
C GLY A 410 1.06 11.57 -14.48
N LEU A 411 1.37 10.55 -15.25
CA LEU A 411 0.55 10.09 -16.39
C LEU A 411 0.43 8.58 -16.37
N THR A 412 -0.71 8.10 -16.82
CA THR A 412 -0.98 6.66 -16.99
C THR A 412 -0.57 6.21 -18.38
N TYR A 413 0.31 5.22 -18.42
CA TYR A 413 0.76 4.57 -19.64
C TYR A 413 0.12 3.19 -19.80
N VAL A 414 -0.07 2.80 -21.07
CA VAL A 414 -0.64 1.50 -21.45
C VAL A 414 0.36 0.77 -22.33
N GLU A 415 0.84 -0.35 -21.87
CA GLU A 415 1.73 -1.24 -22.63
C GLU A 415 1.00 -2.54 -22.95
N ARG A 416 1.18 -3.04 -24.17
CA ARG A 416 0.64 -4.34 -24.59
C ARG A 416 1.79 -5.25 -24.96
N PHE A 417 1.77 -6.47 -24.45
CA PHE A 417 2.82 -7.45 -24.69
C PHE A 417 2.27 -8.88 -24.76
N THR A 418 3.10 -9.77 -25.29
CA THR A 418 2.86 -11.22 -25.27
C THR A 418 3.97 -11.95 -24.56
N ILE A 419 3.67 -13.08 -23.97
CA ILE A 419 4.62 -14.01 -23.42
C ILE A 419 5.11 -14.98 -24.51
N GLY A 420 6.44 -15.18 -24.61
CA GLY A 420 7.06 -16.10 -25.57
C GLY A 420 7.23 -15.54 -26.97
N PRO A 421 7.65 -16.34 -27.94
CA PRO A 421 7.97 -15.90 -29.30
C PRO A 421 6.72 -15.39 -30.00
N ASN A 422 6.79 -14.15 -30.51
CA ASN A 422 5.90 -13.44 -31.04
C ASN A 422 4.96 -13.28 -31.89
N SER A 423 3.85 -12.76 -31.65
CA SER A 423 2.75 -12.55 -32.60
C SER A 423 2.69 -11.15 -33.16
N ALA A 424 2.40 -11.09 -34.46
CA ALA A 424 2.30 -9.87 -35.23
C ALA A 424 1.31 -8.85 -34.59
N GLY A 425 1.73 -7.61 -34.50
CA GLY A 425 0.87 -6.47 -34.17
C GLY A 425 0.95 -5.94 -32.72
N LEU A 426 1.81 -6.46 -31.87
CA LEU A 426 2.03 -5.97 -30.54
C LEU A 426 3.32 -5.18 -30.41
N THR A 427 3.31 -4.19 -29.51
CA THR A 427 4.46 -3.28 -29.33
C THR A 427 5.65 -3.94 -28.67
N THR A 428 5.41 -4.96 -27.82
CA THR A 428 6.46 -5.63 -27.05
C THR A 428 6.19 -7.12 -26.98
N ALA A 429 7.18 -7.95 -27.30
CA ALA A 429 7.17 -9.38 -27.05
C ALA A 429 8.09 -9.70 -25.87
N ILE A 430 7.59 -10.44 -24.89
CA ILE A 430 8.33 -10.88 -23.73
C ILE A 430 8.66 -12.35 -23.92
N GLU A 431 9.96 -12.61 -24.04
CA GLU A 431 10.46 -13.96 -24.16
C GLU A 431 10.90 -14.51 -22.77
N ARG A 432 10.97 -15.83 -22.70
CA ARG A 432 11.56 -16.53 -21.58
C ARG A 432 13.04 -16.23 -21.50
N GLU A 433 13.50 -15.67 -20.38
CA GLU A 433 14.90 -15.32 -20.16
C GLU A 433 15.39 -15.82 -18.80
N GLY A 434 16.70 -16.10 -18.73
CA GLY A 434 17.38 -16.42 -17.51
C GLY A 434 18.86 -16.05 -17.62
N PRO A 435 19.63 -16.07 -16.52
CA PRO A 435 21.07 -15.82 -16.57
C PRO A 435 21.77 -16.76 -17.53
N LEU A 436 22.74 -16.25 -18.29
CA LEU A 436 23.53 -17.06 -19.24
C LEU A 436 24.22 -18.28 -18.58
N SER A 437 24.59 -18.16 -17.30
CA SER A 437 25.21 -19.23 -16.51
C SER A 437 24.22 -20.24 -15.94
N ALA A 438 22.92 -20.05 -16.15
CA ALA A 438 21.93 -21.04 -15.73
C ALA A 438 22.00 -22.23 -16.67
N ASN A 439 22.28 -23.41 -16.14
CA ASN A 439 22.02 -24.64 -16.86
C ASN A 439 20.55 -24.66 -17.21
N GLU A 440 20.24 -24.60 -18.50
CA GLU A 440 18.90 -24.74 -19.00
C GLU A 440 18.31 -26.03 -18.41
N GLY A 441 17.25 -25.93 -17.65
CA GLY A 441 16.61 -27.09 -17.05
C GLY A 441 16.61 -27.13 -15.52
N THR A 442 17.41 -26.34 -14.81
CA THR A 442 17.53 -26.39 -13.34
C THR A 442 16.93 -25.19 -12.60
N ARG A 443 16.52 -24.14 -13.32
CA ARG A 443 15.96 -22.92 -12.72
C ARG A 443 14.54 -22.66 -13.23
N PRO A 444 13.66 -22.11 -12.35
CA PRO A 444 12.33 -21.73 -12.78
C PRO A 444 12.40 -20.64 -13.86
N VAL A 445 11.43 -20.66 -14.76
CA VAL A 445 11.24 -19.61 -15.75
C VAL A 445 10.79 -18.35 -15.06
N ILE A 446 11.42 -17.25 -15.38
CA ILE A 446 11.06 -15.94 -14.84
C ILE A 446 10.76 -15.00 -16.00
N TYR A 447 9.58 -14.42 -16.00
CA TYR A 447 9.20 -13.39 -16.96
C TYR A 447 9.21 -12.03 -16.27
N ARG A 448 9.89 -11.07 -16.90
CA ARG A 448 9.94 -9.68 -16.47
C ARG A 448 9.54 -8.74 -17.58
N VAL A 449 8.76 -7.76 -17.24
CA VAL A 449 8.25 -6.77 -18.19
C VAL A 449 8.79 -5.40 -17.79
N PRO A 450 9.60 -4.75 -18.62
CA PRO A 450 10.12 -3.42 -18.32
C PRO A 450 9.00 -2.38 -18.34
N MET A 451 9.10 -1.40 -17.45
CA MET A 451 8.27 -0.20 -17.42
C MET A 451 9.15 1.03 -17.74
N PRO A 452 9.45 1.29 -19.03
CA PRO A 452 10.53 2.21 -19.43
C PRO A 452 10.30 3.65 -18.98
N ARG A 453 9.04 4.10 -18.86
CA ARG A 453 8.74 5.46 -18.42
C ARG A 453 9.07 5.71 -16.94
N THR A 454 9.13 4.66 -16.15
CA THR A 454 9.50 4.76 -14.72
C THR A 454 10.97 5.10 -14.50
N VAL A 455 11.83 4.95 -15.51
CA VAL A 455 13.26 5.30 -15.44
C VAL A 455 13.46 6.80 -15.24
N THR A 456 12.66 7.62 -15.93
CA THR A 456 12.77 9.09 -15.89
C THR A 456 11.77 9.72 -14.92
N ASP A 457 10.57 9.18 -14.86
CA ASP A 457 9.42 9.83 -14.24
C ASP A 457 9.03 9.19 -12.89
N GLY A 458 9.69 8.07 -12.50
CA GLY A 458 9.34 7.27 -11.33
C GLY A 458 8.02 6.52 -11.49
N LEU A 459 7.74 5.57 -10.60
CA LEU A 459 6.46 4.85 -10.53
C LEU A 459 5.62 5.45 -9.41
N ALA A 460 4.35 5.71 -9.65
CA ALA A 460 3.44 6.19 -8.63
C ALA A 460 3.05 5.05 -7.66
N TRP A 461 3.10 5.37 -6.37
CA TRP A 461 2.66 4.50 -5.29
C TRP A 461 1.66 5.21 -4.41
N ARG A 462 0.86 4.44 -3.71
CA ARG A 462 -0.08 4.94 -2.70
C ARG A 462 0.17 4.22 -1.37
N PRO A 463 -0.04 4.91 -0.23
CA PRO A 463 -0.14 4.23 1.05
C PRO A 463 -1.26 3.19 0.96
N ALA A 464 -1.01 1.98 1.43
CA ALA A 464 -2.01 0.94 1.57
C ALA A 464 -2.24 0.70 3.07
N GLU A 465 -3.46 0.41 3.42
CA GLU A 465 -3.80 0.04 4.79
C GLU A 465 -3.14 -1.29 5.12
N GLY A 466 -2.35 -1.30 6.17
CA GLY A 466 -1.79 -2.50 6.77
C GLY A 466 -2.68 -2.96 7.92
N ASP A 467 -2.62 -4.24 8.27
CA ASP A 467 -3.41 -4.80 9.39
C ASP A 467 -3.02 -4.21 10.75
N MET A 468 -1.86 -3.55 10.81
CA MET A 468 -1.31 -2.97 12.03
C MET A 468 -0.77 -1.55 11.78
N PRO A 469 -0.83 -0.63 12.76
CA PRO A 469 -0.39 0.77 12.59
C PRO A 469 1.08 0.94 12.18
N TRP A 470 1.91 -0.04 12.46
CA TRP A 470 3.34 -0.07 12.06
C TRP A 470 3.60 -0.77 10.74
N ASP A 471 2.58 -1.40 10.12
CA ASP A 471 2.71 -2.09 8.85
C ASP A 471 2.56 -1.08 7.70
N ARG A 472 3.66 -0.37 7.42
CA ARG A 472 3.71 0.56 6.29
C ARG A 472 3.72 -0.22 4.99
N ARG A 473 2.57 -0.37 4.40
CA ARG A 473 2.43 -0.94 3.06
C ARG A 473 2.25 0.15 2.02
N TYR A 474 2.78 -0.13 0.85
CA TYR A 474 2.61 0.72 -0.31
C TYR A 474 2.13 -0.14 -1.47
N ALA A 475 1.09 0.30 -2.15
CA ALA A 475 0.58 -0.35 -3.35
C ALA A 475 1.01 0.47 -4.58
N PRO A 476 1.56 -0.17 -5.62
CA PRO A 476 1.89 0.53 -6.86
C PRO A 476 0.61 0.86 -7.64
N ASP A 477 0.58 1.99 -8.32
CA ASP A 477 -0.46 2.33 -9.28
C ASP A 477 -0.20 1.56 -10.59
N VAL A 478 -0.42 0.25 -10.53
CA VAL A 478 -0.20 -0.71 -11.62
C VAL A 478 -1.39 -1.67 -11.70
N ALA A 479 -1.88 -1.89 -12.91
CA ALA A 479 -2.90 -2.90 -13.19
C ALA A 479 -2.46 -3.79 -14.35
N LEU A 480 -2.63 -5.09 -14.19
CA LEU A 480 -2.27 -6.10 -15.17
C LEU A 480 -3.51 -6.90 -15.55
N ILE A 481 -3.85 -6.89 -16.82
CA ILE A 481 -5.05 -7.50 -17.34
C ILE A 481 -4.65 -8.48 -18.43
N ARG A 482 -5.07 -9.74 -18.31
CA ARG A 482 -4.97 -10.71 -19.40
C ARG A 482 -6.00 -10.38 -20.44
N THR A 483 -5.59 -10.32 -21.70
CA THR A 483 -6.45 -9.98 -22.84
C THR A 483 -6.40 -11.08 -23.90
N ASP A 484 -7.35 -11.04 -24.84
CA ASP A 484 -7.22 -11.82 -26.08
C ASP A 484 -6.28 -11.10 -27.07
N ALA A 485 -6.05 -11.72 -28.23
CA ALA A 485 -5.22 -11.15 -29.30
C ALA A 485 -5.75 -9.82 -29.87
N THR A 486 -7.01 -9.50 -29.64
CA THR A 486 -7.66 -8.24 -30.06
C THR A 486 -7.62 -7.16 -28.98
N GLY A 487 -7.21 -7.53 -27.76
CA GLY A 487 -7.10 -6.62 -26.59
C GLY A 487 -8.36 -6.57 -25.73
N VAL A 488 -9.30 -7.51 -25.93
CA VAL A 488 -10.48 -7.61 -25.06
C VAL A 488 -10.08 -8.23 -23.72
N PRO A 489 -10.42 -7.59 -22.58
CA PRO A 489 -10.12 -8.11 -21.24
C PRO A 489 -10.73 -9.49 -21.00
N GLN A 490 -9.98 -10.38 -20.39
CA GLN A 490 -10.43 -11.73 -20.02
C GLN A 490 -10.38 -11.96 -18.51
N GLU A 491 -9.24 -11.70 -17.88
CA GLU A 491 -8.96 -11.95 -16.47
C GLU A 491 -8.04 -10.87 -15.93
N ASP A 492 -8.26 -10.46 -14.70
CA ASP A 492 -7.41 -9.52 -13.97
C ASP A 492 -6.35 -10.29 -13.18
N TRP A 493 -5.07 -10.01 -13.46
CA TRP A 493 -3.96 -10.52 -12.66
C TRP A 493 -3.69 -9.56 -11.52
N ARG A 494 -3.59 -10.09 -10.30
CA ARG A 494 -3.33 -9.27 -9.11
C ARG A 494 -1.89 -8.78 -9.10
N VAL A 495 -1.71 -7.49 -8.84
CA VAL A 495 -0.39 -6.93 -8.58
C VAL A 495 -0.19 -6.89 -7.07
N VAL A 496 0.71 -7.74 -6.58
CA VAL A 496 0.97 -7.96 -5.15
C VAL A 496 2.33 -7.38 -4.76
N THR A 497 2.49 -7.09 -3.48
CA THR A 497 3.76 -6.57 -2.95
C THR A 497 4.81 -7.66 -2.77
N ASP A 498 4.39 -8.90 -2.56
CA ASP A 498 5.28 -10.05 -2.38
C ASP A 498 4.66 -11.32 -2.95
N LEU A 499 5.39 -12.02 -3.82
CA LEU A 499 4.95 -13.30 -4.39
C LEU A 499 5.09 -14.46 -3.40
N LEU A 500 5.84 -14.31 -2.31
CA LEU A 500 6.03 -15.38 -1.33
C LEU A 500 4.75 -15.77 -0.59
N GLU A 501 3.77 -14.88 -0.56
CA GLU A 501 2.45 -15.13 0.04
C GLU A 501 1.49 -15.84 -0.91
N GLU A 502 1.85 -15.97 -2.20
CA GLU A 502 0.98 -16.49 -3.25
C GLU A 502 1.24 -17.99 -3.53
N GLY A 503 0.17 -18.73 -3.79
CA GLY A 503 0.24 -20.14 -4.18
C GLY A 503 0.71 -20.33 -5.64
N PRO A 504 1.07 -21.55 -6.02
CA PRO A 504 1.61 -21.85 -7.35
C PRO A 504 0.60 -21.64 -8.50
N THR A 505 -0.68 -21.57 -8.20
CA THR A 505 -1.78 -21.39 -9.17
C THR A 505 -2.37 -20.00 -9.17
N ASP A 506 -1.87 -19.09 -8.31
CA ASP A 506 -2.45 -17.77 -8.17
C ASP A 506 -1.95 -16.84 -9.27
N GLU A 507 -2.88 -16.20 -9.96
CA GLU A 507 -2.61 -15.24 -11.02
C GLU A 507 -2.13 -13.92 -10.43
N ALA A 508 -0.85 -13.89 -10.05
CA ALA A 508 -0.22 -12.77 -9.39
C ALA A 508 1.10 -12.37 -10.05
N ALA A 509 1.39 -11.07 -9.97
CA ALA A 509 2.66 -10.47 -10.38
C ALA A 509 3.10 -9.45 -9.34
N THR A 510 4.38 -9.16 -9.27
CA THR A 510 4.93 -8.14 -8.35
C THR A 510 5.71 -7.09 -9.12
N VAL A 511 5.93 -5.94 -8.48
CA VAL A 511 6.76 -4.86 -9.02
C VAL A 511 8.09 -4.85 -8.27
N GLU A 512 9.18 -4.91 -9.04
CA GLU A 512 10.55 -4.89 -8.50
C GLU A 512 11.27 -3.62 -8.94
N ALA A 513 12.09 -3.07 -8.03
CA ALA A 513 12.97 -1.96 -8.37
C ALA A 513 14.08 -2.41 -9.32
N GLY A 514 14.47 -1.54 -10.22
CA GLY A 514 15.51 -1.78 -11.23
C GLY A 514 14.93 -1.91 -12.64
N HIS A 515 15.65 -1.35 -13.61
CA HIS A 515 15.28 -1.45 -15.02
C HIS A 515 15.79 -2.77 -15.61
N TRP A 516 14.89 -3.55 -16.17
CA TRP A 516 15.21 -4.79 -16.84
C TRP A 516 15.49 -4.54 -18.32
N GLY A 517 16.69 -4.87 -18.77
CA GLY A 517 17.08 -4.63 -20.16
C GLY A 517 18.31 -5.41 -20.62
N PRO A 518 18.77 -5.23 -21.87
CA PRO A 518 19.94 -5.92 -22.39
C PRO A 518 21.21 -5.39 -21.74
N VAL A 519 21.92 -6.26 -21.04
CA VAL A 519 23.23 -5.99 -20.41
C VAL A 519 24.37 -6.37 -21.34
N PHE A 520 24.23 -7.47 -22.05
CA PHE A 520 25.27 -8.00 -22.91
C PHE A 520 24.68 -8.60 -24.19
N ASN A 521 25.26 -8.28 -25.35
CA ASN A 521 24.83 -8.78 -26.64
C ASN A 521 25.98 -9.56 -27.30
N TRP A 522 25.68 -10.72 -27.87
CA TRP A 522 26.65 -11.53 -28.60
C TRP A 522 26.03 -12.19 -29.84
N LEU A 523 26.87 -12.78 -30.67
CA LEU A 523 26.44 -13.57 -31.83
C LEU A 523 26.61 -15.05 -31.53
N ASP A 524 25.49 -15.78 -31.55
CA ASP A 524 25.49 -17.23 -31.46
C ASP A 524 25.16 -17.80 -32.85
N ASN A 525 26.15 -18.48 -33.49
CA ASN A 525 26.00 -19.01 -34.85
C ASN A 525 25.47 -17.98 -35.86
N GLY A 526 25.92 -16.71 -35.74
CA GLY A 526 25.51 -15.62 -36.59
C GLY A 526 24.12 -15.01 -36.28
N GLN A 527 23.45 -15.53 -35.25
CA GLN A 527 22.20 -14.95 -34.75
C GLN A 527 22.48 -14.05 -33.55
N PRO A 528 21.89 -12.83 -33.50
CA PRO A 528 22.03 -11.95 -32.35
C PRO A 528 21.34 -12.54 -31.11
N ARG A 529 22.10 -12.65 -30.05
CA ARG A 529 21.62 -13.03 -28.71
C ARG A 529 21.85 -11.90 -27.73
N SER A 530 20.97 -11.77 -26.76
CA SER A 530 21.03 -10.74 -25.74
C SER A 530 20.82 -11.36 -24.37
N HIS A 531 21.73 -11.10 -23.47
CA HIS A 531 21.49 -11.36 -22.05
C HIS A 531 20.84 -10.15 -21.45
N ARG A 532 19.73 -10.36 -20.80
CA ARG A 532 19.00 -9.33 -20.08
C ARG A 532 19.13 -9.57 -18.59
N ASP A 533 19.28 -8.50 -17.86
CA ASP A 533 19.33 -8.47 -16.40
C ASP A 533 18.97 -7.06 -15.94
N TYR A 534 19.05 -6.80 -14.64
CA TYR A 534 18.89 -5.45 -14.11
C TYR A 534 20.09 -4.59 -14.52
N ILE A 535 19.80 -3.43 -15.10
CA ILE A 535 20.80 -2.46 -15.58
C ILE A 535 21.12 -1.43 -14.48
N GLY A 536 20.85 -1.71 -13.23
CA GLY A 536 20.97 -0.74 -12.15
C GLY A 536 19.76 0.18 -12.02
N ASP A 537 19.89 1.21 -11.22
CA ASP A 537 18.86 2.24 -11.01
C ASP A 537 18.94 3.33 -12.09
N PRO A 538 17.85 4.07 -12.33
CA PRO A 538 16.50 3.99 -11.76
C PRO A 538 15.56 3.15 -12.63
N GLY A 539 14.37 2.87 -12.09
CA GLY A 539 13.27 2.28 -12.83
C GLY A 539 12.61 1.12 -12.11
N TRP A 540 11.57 0.62 -12.72
CA TRP A 540 10.78 -0.49 -12.18
C TRP A 540 10.46 -1.49 -13.28
N CYS A 541 10.29 -2.75 -12.91
CA CYS A 541 9.80 -3.80 -13.78
C CYS A 541 8.72 -4.63 -13.10
N LEU A 542 7.81 -5.18 -13.90
CA LEU A 542 6.84 -6.16 -13.45
C LEU A 542 7.47 -7.56 -13.54
N ARG A 543 7.29 -8.38 -12.52
CA ARG A 543 7.74 -9.77 -12.47
C ARG A 543 6.55 -10.69 -12.23
N PHE A 544 6.44 -11.73 -13.06
CA PHE A 544 5.47 -12.80 -12.90
C PHE A 544 5.93 -13.88 -11.90
N GLY A 545 5.01 -14.70 -11.46
CA GLY A 545 5.26 -15.89 -10.68
C GLY A 545 6.10 -16.95 -11.43
N THR A 546 6.46 -18.00 -10.72
CA THR A 546 7.38 -19.04 -11.21
C THR A 546 6.84 -20.46 -11.01
N ASP A 547 5.50 -20.63 -10.87
CA ASP A 547 4.80 -21.87 -10.49
C ASP A 547 5.18 -22.43 -9.11
N GLY A 548 6.11 -21.79 -8.42
CA GLY A 548 6.41 -22.04 -7.01
C GLY A 548 5.70 -21.02 -6.11
N PHE A 549 5.78 -19.76 -6.53
CA PHE A 549 5.16 -18.62 -5.92
C PHE A 549 4.51 -17.76 -7.02
N GLY A 550 3.20 -17.81 -7.10
CA GLY A 550 2.44 -17.24 -8.21
C GLY A 550 2.56 -18.06 -9.50
N LEU A 551 1.55 -18.00 -10.34
CA LEU A 551 1.48 -18.70 -11.62
C LEU A 551 2.44 -18.08 -12.64
N ALA A 552 3.20 -18.91 -13.37
CA ALA A 552 3.92 -18.47 -14.54
C ALA A 552 2.94 -18.35 -15.73
N PRO A 553 2.93 -17.22 -16.46
CA PRO A 553 2.03 -17.08 -17.59
C PRO A 553 2.42 -18.02 -18.73
N ALA A 554 1.42 -18.64 -19.38
CA ALA A 554 1.64 -19.54 -20.49
C ALA A 554 2.16 -18.78 -21.73
N ASP A 555 3.01 -19.46 -22.51
CA ASP A 555 3.47 -18.93 -23.80
C ASP A 555 2.28 -18.60 -24.72
N GLY A 556 2.34 -17.46 -25.39
CA GLY A 556 1.27 -16.98 -26.24
C GLY A 556 0.16 -16.20 -25.52
N SER A 557 0.23 -16.02 -24.21
CA SER A 557 -0.69 -15.17 -23.46
C SER A 557 -0.46 -13.70 -23.79
N PHE A 558 -1.56 -12.95 -23.89
CA PHE A 558 -1.54 -11.50 -24.16
C PHE A 558 -1.91 -10.73 -22.91
N PHE A 559 -1.22 -9.64 -22.65
CA PHE A 559 -1.46 -8.78 -21.51
C PHE A 559 -1.50 -7.30 -21.87
N THR A 560 -2.32 -6.58 -21.14
CA THR A 560 -2.29 -5.12 -21.09
C THR A 560 -1.85 -4.70 -19.69
N LEU A 561 -0.73 -4.01 -19.63
CA LEU A 561 -0.18 -3.39 -18.43
C LEU A 561 -0.54 -1.90 -18.43
N ARG A 562 -1.17 -1.43 -17.36
CA ARG A 562 -1.40 -0.01 -17.13
C ARG A 562 -0.62 0.40 -15.89
N TYR A 563 0.13 1.48 -15.97
CA TYR A 563 0.87 2.00 -14.82
C TYR A 563 0.95 3.52 -14.87
N ARG A 564 0.95 4.16 -13.70
CA ARG A 564 1.09 5.61 -13.56
C ARG A 564 2.51 5.98 -13.15
N THR A 565 3.06 7.01 -13.76
CA THR A 565 4.32 7.63 -13.33
C THR A 565 4.08 8.64 -12.21
N ALA A 566 5.10 8.98 -11.41
CA ALA A 566 4.93 9.77 -10.19
C ALA A 566 5.30 11.25 -10.33
N TRP A 567 6.36 11.58 -11.07
CA TRP A 567 6.88 12.95 -11.22
C TRP A 567 7.19 13.69 -9.90
N THR A 568 7.61 12.95 -8.86
CA THR A 568 7.68 13.43 -7.47
C THR A 568 8.63 14.61 -7.24
N HIS A 569 9.73 14.71 -8.00
CA HIS A 569 10.76 15.73 -7.78
C HIS A 569 10.28 17.17 -8.01
N PHE A 570 9.22 17.35 -8.79
CA PHE A 570 8.76 18.66 -9.21
C PHE A 570 7.27 18.89 -8.95
N ALA A 571 6.55 17.88 -8.47
CA ALA A 571 5.11 17.88 -8.37
C ALA A 571 4.55 18.69 -7.18
N ASN A 572 5.41 19.12 -6.23
CA ASN A 572 5.01 20.05 -5.18
C ASN A 572 4.91 21.46 -5.77
N LEU A 573 3.69 21.91 -5.96
CA LEU A 573 3.40 23.18 -6.59
C LEU A 573 2.79 24.18 -5.59
N PRO A 574 3.22 25.44 -5.61
CA PRO A 574 2.51 26.52 -4.92
C PRO A 574 1.07 26.68 -5.41
N PRO A 575 0.19 27.37 -4.65
CA PRO A 575 -1.15 27.71 -5.14
C PRO A 575 -1.09 28.52 -6.44
N ASP A 576 -2.14 28.41 -7.25
CA ASP A 576 -2.35 29.20 -8.48
C ASP A 576 -1.29 28.91 -9.58
N ARG A 577 -0.69 27.71 -9.60
CA ARG A 577 0.31 27.28 -10.59
C ARG A 577 -0.18 26.22 -11.58
N MET A 578 -1.37 25.69 -11.39
CA MET A 578 -1.99 24.80 -12.37
C MET A 578 -2.64 25.63 -13.48
N HIS A 579 -2.45 25.18 -14.71
CA HIS A 579 -3.09 25.74 -15.89
C HIS A 579 -3.49 24.63 -16.84
N LEU A 580 -4.47 24.88 -17.70
CA LEU A 580 -4.74 24.01 -18.84
C LEU A 580 -3.69 24.20 -19.92
N VAL A 581 -3.25 23.11 -20.50
CA VAL A 581 -2.41 23.17 -21.70
C VAL A 581 -3.31 23.50 -22.89
N ALA A 582 -3.17 24.73 -23.39
CA ALA A 582 -3.97 25.19 -24.51
C ALA A 582 -3.55 24.57 -25.87
N ASP A 583 -2.35 23.99 -25.95
CA ASP A 583 -1.78 23.54 -27.23
C ASP A 583 -1.18 22.13 -27.11
N PRO A 584 -1.88 21.09 -27.64
CA PRO A 584 -1.37 19.72 -27.63
C PRO A 584 -0.13 19.54 -28.54
N THR A 585 0.24 20.49 -29.33
CA THR A 585 1.39 20.39 -30.24
C THR A 585 2.72 20.79 -29.57
N THR A 586 2.66 21.54 -28.49
CA THR A 586 3.84 22.03 -27.75
C THR A 586 4.22 21.16 -26.55
N THR A 587 3.37 20.22 -26.16
CA THR A 587 3.61 19.30 -25.06
C THR A 587 3.82 17.89 -25.57
N PRO A 588 4.72 17.09 -24.93
CA PRO A 588 4.92 15.70 -25.29
C PRO A 588 3.71 14.79 -24.97
N PHE A 589 2.64 15.37 -24.41
CA PHE A 589 1.45 14.67 -23.97
C PHE A 589 0.30 14.91 -24.91
N ASN A 590 -0.31 13.85 -25.43
CA ASN A 590 -1.46 13.93 -26.32
C ASN A 590 -2.74 14.12 -25.49
N LEU A 591 -3.04 15.38 -25.14
CA LEU A 591 -4.11 15.75 -24.23
C LEU A 591 -5.39 16.03 -25.00
N ALA A 592 -6.31 15.07 -25.01
CA ALA A 592 -7.68 15.32 -25.49
C ALA A 592 -8.47 16.02 -24.37
N MET A 593 -8.54 17.35 -24.43
CA MET A 593 -9.34 18.14 -23.48
C MET A 593 -10.79 18.25 -23.95
N PRO A 594 -11.75 18.20 -23.01
CA PRO A 594 -13.12 18.63 -23.31
C PRO A 594 -13.08 20.09 -23.75
N THR A 595 -13.63 20.39 -24.91
CA THR A 595 -13.59 21.70 -25.56
C THR A 595 -14.27 22.85 -24.76
N ALA A 596 -14.95 22.51 -23.68
CA ALA A 596 -15.69 23.46 -22.87
C ALA A 596 -14.93 23.98 -21.64
N ILE A 597 -13.83 23.31 -21.22
CA ILE A 597 -13.03 23.72 -20.05
C ILE A 597 -11.91 24.64 -20.55
N LEU A 598 -11.90 25.89 -20.08
CA LEU A 598 -10.95 26.90 -20.51
C LEU A 598 -9.79 27.09 -19.58
N SER A 599 -9.95 26.81 -18.27
CA SER A 599 -8.86 26.92 -17.31
C SER A 599 -9.04 25.99 -16.12
N ALA A 600 -7.91 25.62 -15.53
CA ALA A 600 -7.84 24.89 -14.28
C ALA A 600 -6.88 25.63 -13.34
N TRP A 601 -7.14 25.61 -12.06
CA TRP A 601 -6.24 26.20 -11.06
C TRP A 601 -6.31 25.46 -9.74
N ASN A 602 -5.19 25.36 -9.05
CA ASN A 602 -5.09 24.75 -7.74
C ASN A 602 -5.27 25.81 -6.65
N PRO A 603 -6.32 25.76 -5.83
CA PRO A 603 -6.54 26.73 -4.76
C PRO A 603 -5.54 26.61 -3.61
N PHE A 604 -4.95 25.42 -3.44
CA PHE A 604 -3.97 25.09 -2.40
C PHE A 604 -2.65 24.62 -3.01
N ALA A 605 -1.60 24.69 -2.21
CA ALA A 605 -0.33 24.10 -2.58
C ALA A 605 -0.45 22.57 -2.62
N PHE A 606 0.26 21.94 -3.55
CA PHE A 606 0.55 20.52 -3.48
C PHE A 606 1.92 20.40 -2.81
N ASP A 607 1.97 19.81 -1.63
CA ASP A 607 3.15 19.67 -0.77
C ASP A 607 3.39 18.22 -0.31
N ASN A 608 2.56 17.30 -0.78
CA ASN A 608 2.54 15.92 -0.33
C ASN A 608 3.28 14.94 -1.26
N ALA A 609 3.86 15.40 -2.38
CA ALA A 609 4.74 14.58 -3.18
C ALA A 609 6.02 14.26 -2.39
N GLN A 610 6.38 13.00 -2.36
CA GLN A 610 7.57 12.55 -1.67
C GLN A 610 8.45 11.72 -2.61
N PRO A 611 9.72 12.11 -2.80
CA PRO A 611 10.67 11.31 -3.54
C PRO A 611 10.93 9.99 -2.81
N PRO A 612 11.47 8.97 -3.51
CA PRO A 612 11.82 7.72 -2.88
C PRO A 612 12.79 7.96 -1.72
N GLU A 613 12.65 7.17 -0.66
CA GLU A 613 13.54 7.29 0.51
C GLU A 613 15.01 7.16 0.10
N PRO A 614 15.86 8.15 0.42
CA PRO A 614 17.27 8.10 0.07
C PRO A 614 17.98 6.93 0.76
N LEU A 615 18.77 6.14 0.04
CA LEU A 615 19.49 5.00 0.61
C LEU A 615 20.41 5.39 1.78
N ALA A 616 21.02 6.57 1.70
CA ALA A 616 21.89 7.08 2.77
C ALA A 616 21.12 7.29 4.08
N LEU A 617 19.89 7.79 4.00
CA LEU A 617 19.01 7.95 5.16
C LEU A 617 18.53 6.57 5.64
N ALA A 618 18.08 5.73 4.74
CA ALA A 618 17.56 4.41 5.06
C ALA A 618 18.61 3.52 5.76
N LYS A 619 19.89 3.60 5.37
CA LYS A 619 21.00 2.88 6.05
C LYS A 619 21.14 3.26 7.53
N VAL A 620 20.80 4.48 7.88
CA VAL A 620 20.83 4.93 9.28
C VAL A 620 19.55 4.57 10.02
N THR A 621 18.39 4.73 9.37
CA THR A 621 17.08 4.56 10.03
C THR A 621 16.64 3.11 10.19
N VAL A 622 16.93 2.24 9.19
CA VAL A 622 16.45 0.85 9.18
C VAL A 622 16.87 0.03 10.40
N PRO A 623 18.16 0.04 10.83
CA PRO A 623 18.57 -0.73 12.00
C PRO A 623 17.83 -0.30 13.27
N HIS A 624 17.54 0.99 13.43
CA HIS A 624 16.82 1.53 14.58
C HIS A 624 15.32 1.28 14.46
N ALA A 625 14.73 1.43 13.29
CA ALA A 625 13.33 1.16 13.04
C ALA A 625 12.99 -0.31 13.29
N ALA A 626 13.82 -1.24 12.81
CA ALA A 626 13.63 -2.67 13.06
C ALA A 626 13.67 -3.02 14.57
N GLN A 627 14.51 -2.32 15.35
CA GLN A 627 14.57 -2.49 16.81
C GLN A 627 13.41 -1.79 17.52
N ALA A 628 12.85 -0.75 16.96
CA ALA A 628 11.75 0.01 17.54
C ALA A 628 10.38 -0.64 17.30
N ILE A 629 10.25 -1.54 16.33
CA ILE A 629 8.99 -2.23 16.05
C ILE A 629 8.67 -3.18 17.20
N LYS A 630 7.62 -2.85 17.95
CA LYS A 630 7.09 -3.69 19.00
C LYS A 630 5.91 -4.48 18.45
N LEU A 631 6.08 -5.78 18.32
CA LEU A 631 5.02 -6.69 17.87
C LEU A 631 4.22 -7.29 19.04
N ARG A 632 4.69 -7.10 20.27
CA ARG A 632 4.08 -7.63 21.50
C ARG A 632 4.25 -6.65 22.64
N ALA A 633 3.19 -6.48 23.39
CA ALA A 633 3.23 -5.71 24.62
C ALA A 633 3.70 -6.61 25.80
N VAL A 634 4.79 -6.24 26.44
CA VAL A 634 5.39 -6.96 27.58
C VAL A 634 5.32 -6.13 28.85
N ARG A 635 5.56 -4.84 28.75
CA ARG A 635 5.50 -3.85 29.82
C ARG A 635 4.30 -2.94 29.65
N ASP A 636 3.87 -2.29 30.70
CA ASP A 636 2.77 -1.31 30.67
C ASP A 636 2.97 -0.27 29.57
N ARG A 637 4.18 0.29 29.47
CA ARG A 637 4.54 1.24 28.43
C ARG A 637 4.43 0.70 26.99
N ASP A 638 4.62 -0.61 26.78
CA ASP A 638 4.47 -1.19 25.45
C ASP A 638 3.00 -1.20 25.02
N TYR A 639 2.07 -1.42 25.98
CA TYR A 639 0.64 -1.27 25.71
C TYR A 639 0.28 0.19 25.40
N GLU A 640 0.80 1.14 26.20
CA GLU A 640 0.57 2.56 25.99
C GLU A 640 1.03 2.98 24.59
N GLU A 641 2.25 2.62 24.18
CA GLU A 641 2.81 2.98 22.87
C GLU A 641 2.08 2.31 21.71
N LEU A 642 1.68 1.04 21.82
CA LEU A 642 1.00 0.31 20.74
C LEU A 642 -0.45 0.75 20.57
N VAL A 643 -1.17 1.00 21.66
CA VAL A 643 -2.58 1.39 21.59
C VAL A 643 -2.75 2.86 21.22
N SER A 644 -1.90 3.76 21.74
CA SER A 644 -1.93 5.19 21.35
C SER A 644 -1.42 5.46 19.93
N ALA A 645 -0.86 4.46 19.26
CA ALA A 645 -0.53 4.58 17.83
C ALA A 645 -1.75 4.47 16.89
N ARG A 646 -2.94 4.19 17.41
CA ARG A 646 -4.19 4.15 16.65
C ARG A 646 -4.75 5.56 16.51
N ASP A 647 -5.35 5.84 15.34
CA ASP A 647 -5.89 7.17 15.02
C ASP A 647 -7.17 7.53 15.80
N ASP A 648 -7.86 6.52 16.38
CA ASP A 648 -9.09 6.69 17.16
C ASP A 648 -8.86 6.87 18.66
N ILE A 649 -7.60 6.80 19.13
CA ILE A 649 -7.23 6.90 20.55
C ILE A 649 -6.22 8.03 20.76
N GLU A 650 -6.55 8.98 21.62
CA GLU A 650 -5.67 10.10 21.97
C GLU A 650 -4.57 9.66 22.95
N ALA A 651 -4.96 8.95 24.01
CA ALA A 651 -4.03 8.51 25.04
C ALA A 651 -4.44 7.21 25.71
N VAL A 652 -3.46 6.53 26.29
CA VAL A 652 -3.67 5.28 27.05
C VAL A 652 -2.80 5.29 28.29
N VAL A 653 -3.34 4.81 29.40
CA VAL A 653 -2.60 4.54 30.61
C VAL A 653 -2.76 3.07 30.95
N ALA A 654 -1.64 2.35 31.07
CA ALA A 654 -1.61 0.93 31.40
C ALA A 654 -0.97 0.70 32.77
N HIS A 655 -1.61 -0.13 33.57
CA HIS A 655 -1.08 -0.56 34.86
C HIS A 655 -1.23 -2.06 35.06
N SER A 656 -0.14 -2.71 35.45
CA SER A 656 -0.12 -4.13 35.78
C SER A 656 -0.28 -4.36 37.28
N TYR A 657 -1.27 -5.16 37.65
CA TYR A 657 -1.56 -5.52 39.03
C TYR A 657 -1.47 -7.03 39.28
N TRP A 658 -0.99 -7.42 40.45
CA TRP A 658 -1.06 -8.79 40.90
C TRP A 658 -2.48 -9.13 41.36
N LEU A 659 -3.13 -10.09 40.73
CA LEU A 659 -4.53 -10.47 40.99
C LEU A 659 -4.64 -11.66 41.99
N GLY A 660 -3.56 -12.01 42.66
CA GLY A 660 -3.53 -13.12 43.63
C GLY A 660 -2.91 -14.40 43.06
N THR A 661 -3.12 -14.72 41.79
CA THR A 661 -2.58 -15.90 41.11
C THR A 661 -1.74 -15.56 39.88
N TRP A 662 -2.03 -14.46 39.21
CA TRP A 662 -1.31 -13.96 38.02
C TRP A 662 -1.30 -12.43 37.98
N THR A 663 -0.47 -11.89 37.13
CA THR A 663 -0.48 -10.46 36.82
C THR A 663 -1.42 -10.19 35.69
N GLY A 664 -2.35 -9.23 35.82
CA GLY A 664 -3.19 -8.70 34.77
C GLY A 664 -2.88 -7.24 34.50
N THR A 665 -2.90 -6.82 33.25
CA THR A 665 -2.72 -5.44 32.82
C THR A 665 -4.07 -4.78 32.59
N PHE A 666 -4.27 -3.60 33.15
CA PHE A 666 -5.49 -2.81 32.99
C PHE A 666 -5.14 -1.58 32.15
N LEU A 667 -5.87 -1.37 31.06
CA LEU A 667 -5.70 -0.26 30.14
C LEU A 667 -6.89 0.67 30.27
N ALA A 668 -6.63 1.91 30.66
CA ALA A 668 -7.61 3.00 30.58
C ALA A 668 -7.31 3.81 29.33
N THR A 669 -8.31 4.04 28.50
CA THR A 669 -8.16 4.70 27.20
C THR A 669 -8.93 6.02 27.17
N ASP A 670 -8.38 6.98 26.44
CA ASP A 670 -8.95 8.26 26.14
C ASP A 670 -9.21 8.31 24.62
N PRO A 671 -10.46 8.09 24.17
CA PRO A 671 -10.79 8.09 22.75
C PRO A 671 -10.86 9.50 22.20
N MET A 672 -10.61 9.68 20.90
CA MET A 672 -10.78 10.96 20.20
C MET A 672 -12.26 11.39 20.23
N ASP A 673 -12.52 12.70 20.31
CA ASP A 673 -13.84 13.36 20.30
C ASP A 673 -14.81 12.91 21.42
N SER A 674 -14.45 12.01 22.31
CA SER A 674 -15.31 11.44 23.34
C SER A 674 -14.57 11.18 24.65
N VAL A 675 -15.29 11.10 25.74
CA VAL A 675 -14.73 10.68 27.06
C VAL A 675 -14.94 9.19 27.36
N THR A 676 -15.64 8.46 26.49
CA THR A 676 -15.95 7.04 26.65
C THR A 676 -15.94 6.35 25.31
N LEU A 677 -15.40 5.14 25.25
CA LEU A 677 -15.44 4.31 24.06
C LEU A 677 -16.87 3.95 23.67
N ASP A 678 -17.14 4.03 22.38
CA ASP A 678 -18.32 3.41 21.77
C ASP A 678 -18.23 1.87 21.88
N PRO A 679 -19.34 1.14 21.97
CA PRO A 679 -19.35 -0.31 22.02
C PRO A 679 -18.59 -0.99 20.87
N ASP A 680 -18.71 -0.50 19.65
CA ASP A 680 -18.03 -1.08 18.48
C ASP A 680 -16.50 -0.82 18.55
N GLN A 681 -16.08 0.40 18.93
CA GLN A 681 -14.67 0.72 19.18
C GLN A 681 -14.08 -0.14 20.31
N ARG A 682 -14.85 -0.37 21.37
CA ARG A 682 -14.45 -1.21 22.50
C ARG A 682 -14.18 -2.66 22.08
N ASP A 683 -15.05 -3.23 21.23
CA ASP A 683 -14.91 -4.59 20.73
C ASP A 683 -13.71 -4.72 19.78
N GLU A 684 -13.47 -3.71 18.95
CA GLU A 684 -12.32 -3.66 18.06
C GLU A 684 -11.00 -3.52 18.83
N LEU A 685 -10.96 -2.59 19.79
CA LEU A 685 -9.78 -2.38 20.61
C LEU A 685 -9.49 -3.60 21.50
N THR A 686 -10.52 -4.30 21.98
CA THR A 686 -10.35 -5.55 22.74
C THR A 686 -9.71 -6.63 21.85
N ARG A 687 -10.13 -6.78 20.61
CA ARG A 687 -9.50 -7.71 19.65
C ARG A 687 -8.04 -7.34 19.39
N PHE A 688 -7.76 -6.08 19.17
CA PHE A 688 -6.39 -5.60 18.98
C PHE A 688 -5.50 -5.89 20.20
N ILE A 689 -5.98 -5.63 21.43
CA ILE A 689 -5.25 -5.94 22.67
C ILE A 689 -4.97 -7.45 22.79
N GLU A 690 -5.93 -8.30 22.40
CA GLU A 690 -5.75 -9.76 22.43
C GLU A 690 -4.65 -10.21 21.43
N GLU A 691 -4.45 -9.54 20.34
CA GLU A 691 -3.42 -9.84 19.34
C GLU A 691 -2.01 -9.46 19.83
N ILE A 692 -1.88 -8.33 20.53
CA ILE A 692 -0.58 -7.82 20.98
C ILE A 692 -0.13 -8.34 22.35
N ARG A 693 -1.05 -8.83 23.21
CA ARG A 693 -0.71 -9.29 24.56
C ARG A 693 0.12 -10.57 24.59
N LEU A 694 0.84 -10.79 25.65
CA LEU A 694 1.52 -12.05 25.89
C LEU A 694 0.52 -13.17 26.26
N VAL A 695 0.75 -14.35 25.74
CA VAL A 695 0.02 -15.56 26.12
C VAL A 695 0.17 -15.81 27.64
N GLY A 696 -0.94 -16.01 28.32
CA GLY A 696 -0.96 -16.24 29.79
C GLY A 696 -0.92 -14.96 30.63
N ARG A 697 -0.87 -13.76 30.03
CA ARG A 697 -1.05 -12.49 30.72
C ARG A 697 -2.31 -11.79 30.22
N PRO A 698 -3.41 -11.83 30.98
CA PRO A 698 -4.63 -11.15 30.55
C PRO A 698 -4.46 -9.62 30.56
N ALA A 699 -5.04 -8.98 29.58
CA ALA A 699 -5.14 -7.54 29.49
C ALA A 699 -6.61 -7.15 29.46
N TYR A 700 -6.99 -6.15 30.24
CA TYR A 700 -8.37 -5.73 30.42
C TYR A 700 -8.52 -4.25 30.04
N LEU A 701 -9.49 -3.99 29.17
CA LEU A 701 -9.86 -2.63 28.80
C LEU A 701 -10.81 -2.06 29.87
N THR A 702 -10.48 -0.90 30.38
CA THR A 702 -11.27 -0.18 31.39
C THR A 702 -11.56 1.25 30.92
N ASP A 703 -12.63 1.84 31.40
CA ASP A 703 -12.90 3.24 31.14
C ASP A 703 -11.92 4.13 31.91
N ALA A 704 -11.61 5.32 31.35
CA ALA A 704 -10.81 6.31 32.01
C ALA A 704 -11.45 6.77 33.33
N ALA A 705 -10.66 6.99 34.35
CA ALA A 705 -11.13 7.55 35.58
C ALA A 705 -11.39 9.06 35.42
N LEU A 706 -12.64 9.43 35.20
CA LEU A 706 -13.04 10.83 35.05
C LEU A 706 -13.01 11.55 36.42
N ARG A 707 -12.47 12.78 36.43
CA ARG A 707 -12.47 13.65 37.60
C ARG A 707 -13.33 14.90 37.31
N PRO A 708 -14.63 14.84 37.61
CA PRO A 708 -15.53 15.93 37.28
C PRO A 708 -15.26 17.17 38.12
N LEU A 709 -15.34 18.35 37.49
CA LEU A 709 -15.11 19.64 38.10
C LEU A 709 -16.35 20.52 38.00
N ASP A 710 -16.78 21.12 39.15
CA ASP A 710 -17.80 22.15 39.18
C ASP A 710 -17.11 23.52 39.26
N LEU A 711 -17.53 24.45 38.40
CA LEU A 711 -17.01 25.81 38.32
C LEU A 711 -18.10 26.86 38.62
N GLN A 712 -17.75 27.87 39.39
CA GLN A 712 -18.55 29.10 39.59
C GLN A 712 -17.74 30.30 39.12
N ILE A 713 -18.24 31.02 38.14
CA ILE A 713 -17.56 32.13 37.47
C ILE A 713 -18.42 33.40 37.69
N VAL A 714 -17.84 34.42 38.30
CA VAL A 714 -18.47 35.72 38.47
C VAL A 714 -17.84 36.71 37.52
N ILE A 715 -18.64 37.30 36.64
CA ILE A 715 -18.20 38.25 35.61
C ILE A 715 -18.91 39.55 35.71
N CYS A 716 -18.38 40.60 35.08
CA CYS A 716 -19.10 41.82 34.69
C CYS A 716 -19.39 41.77 33.21
N CYS A 717 -20.64 41.72 32.81
CA CYS A 717 -21.05 41.75 31.41
C CYS A 717 -21.02 43.21 30.87
N ASP A 718 -20.84 43.32 29.53
CA ASP A 718 -21.07 44.56 28.82
C ASP A 718 -22.57 44.88 28.89
N PRO A 719 -22.97 46.07 29.39
CA PRO A 719 -24.38 46.43 29.51
C PRO A 719 -25.18 46.43 28.20
N ARG A 720 -24.48 46.40 27.07
CA ARG A 720 -25.10 46.35 25.74
C ARG A 720 -25.43 44.92 25.29
N VAL A 721 -24.95 43.91 25.97
CA VAL A 721 -25.16 42.48 25.63
C VAL A 721 -26.11 41.90 26.64
N PRO A 722 -27.21 41.26 26.22
CA PRO A 722 -28.09 40.52 27.13
C PRO A 722 -27.31 39.44 27.89
N TYR A 723 -27.53 39.35 29.19
CA TYR A 723 -26.81 38.38 30.07
C TYR A 723 -26.91 36.94 29.57
N GLY A 724 -28.07 36.49 29.08
CA GLY A 724 -28.19 35.13 28.53
C GLY A 724 -27.30 34.87 27.33
N HIS A 725 -27.04 35.85 26.47
CA HIS A 725 -26.09 35.73 25.37
C HIS A 725 -24.66 35.64 25.87
N ALA A 726 -24.31 36.40 26.90
CA ALA A 726 -23.01 36.32 27.51
C ALA A 726 -22.75 34.95 28.18
N VAL A 727 -23.73 34.43 28.86
CA VAL A 727 -23.66 33.08 29.45
C VAL A 727 -23.47 32.03 28.37
N GLN A 728 -24.23 32.09 27.29
CA GLN A 728 -24.11 31.14 26.19
C GLN A 728 -22.73 31.21 25.52
N ALA A 729 -22.26 32.41 25.21
CA ALA A 729 -20.94 32.58 24.60
C ALA A 729 -19.79 32.04 25.47
N ILE A 730 -19.88 32.20 26.77
CA ILE A 730 -18.86 31.63 27.69
C ILE A 730 -19.02 30.12 27.78
N LEU A 731 -20.24 29.57 27.83
CA LEU A 731 -20.43 28.13 27.82
C LEU A 731 -19.92 27.49 26.53
N ASP A 732 -20.17 28.09 25.37
CA ASP A 732 -19.66 27.62 24.08
C ASP A 732 -18.12 27.65 24.02
N ALA A 733 -17.50 28.65 24.65
CA ALA A 733 -16.04 28.76 24.73
C ALA A 733 -15.39 27.78 25.72
N LEU A 734 -16.14 27.32 26.72
CA LEU A 734 -15.62 26.42 27.75
C LEU A 734 -16.02 24.97 27.53
N VAL A 735 -17.30 24.70 27.23
CA VAL A 735 -17.87 23.33 27.20
C VAL A 735 -18.65 23.01 25.93
N GLY A 736 -18.58 23.87 24.92
CA GLY A 736 -19.21 23.66 23.62
C GLY A 736 -18.62 22.48 22.86
N ASP A 737 -19.35 22.03 21.85
CA ASP A 737 -18.91 20.94 20.93
C ASP A 737 -17.81 21.39 19.96
N ASN A 738 -17.31 22.60 20.05
CA ASN A 738 -16.21 23.11 19.25
C ASN A 738 -14.89 22.51 19.77
N PRO A 739 -14.02 21.96 18.91
CA PRO A 739 -12.67 21.49 19.31
C PRO A 739 -11.82 22.52 20.03
N GLU A 740 -12.14 23.83 19.88
CA GLU A 740 -11.46 24.90 20.61
C GLU A 740 -12.03 25.15 22.02
N ALA A 741 -13.15 24.54 22.40
CA ALA A 741 -13.67 24.69 23.75
C ALA A 741 -12.66 24.14 24.76
N LEU A 742 -12.45 24.86 25.88
CA LEU A 742 -11.39 24.49 26.83
C LEU A 742 -11.55 23.08 27.39
N PHE A 743 -12.78 22.64 27.61
CA PHE A 743 -13.12 21.29 28.14
C PHE A 743 -13.61 20.34 27.07
N HIS A 744 -13.25 20.59 25.79
CA HIS A 744 -13.44 19.56 24.76
C HIS A 744 -12.63 18.30 25.14
N PRO A 745 -13.13 17.08 24.87
CA PRO A 745 -12.43 15.85 25.23
C PRO A 745 -10.95 15.86 24.81
N ASP A 746 -10.64 16.21 23.57
CA ASP A 746 -9.31 16.18 23.01
C ASP A 746 -8.35 17.28 23.54
N ASN A 747 -8.83 18.22 24.36
CA ASN A 747 -7.99 19.26 24.94
C ASN A 747 -7.50 18.91 26.36
N LEU A 748 -8.07 17.88 26.99
CA LEU A 748 -7.75 17.46 28.34
C LEU A 748 -7.69 15.92 28.43
N SER A 749 -6.49 15.39 28.51
CA SER A 749 -6.24 13.96 28.64
C SER A 749 -5.73 13.57 30.04
N PHE A 750 -5.21 12.37 30.21
CA PHE A 750 -4.70 11.84 31.47
C PHE A 750 -3.67 12.76 32.12
N GLY A 751 -3.84 13.06 33.40
CA GLY A 751 -2.91 13.90 34.17
C GLY A 751 -2.83 15.35 33.71
N SER A 752 -3.76 15.81 32.85
CA SER A 752 -3.77 17.18 32.34
C SER A 752 -3.95 18.18 33.46
N ARG A 753 -3.20 19.28 33.36
CA ARG A 753 -3.27 20.43 34.30
C ARG A 753 -4.23 21.46 33.75
N LEU A 754 -5.21 21.87 34.56
CA LEU A 754 -6.07 22.98 34.24
C LEU A 754 -5.42 24.29 34.71
N TYR A 755 -4.84 25.03 33.76
CA TYR A 755 -4.22 26.32 34.06
C TYR A 755 -5.28 27.42 34.22
N ARG A 756 -5.18 28.17 35.32
CA ARG A 756 -6.06 29.31 35.59
C ARG A 756 -6.02 30.36 34.48
N ALA A 757 -4.82 30.67 33.98
CA ALA A 757 -4.62 31.64 32.89
C ALA A 757 -5.30 31.19 31.58
N ALA A 758 -5.37 29.89 31.28
CA ALA A 758 -6.08 29.38 30.09
C ALA A 758 -7.59 29.57 30.25
N LEU A 759 -8.13 29.26 31.44
CA LEU A 759 -9.55 29.47 31.77
C LEU A 759 -9.92 30.94 31.69
N GLU A 760 -9.14 31.82 32.37
CA GLU A 760 -9.36 33.28 32.35
C GLU A 760 -9.22 33.84 30.91
N GLY A 761 -8.26 33.37 30.15
CA GLY A 761 -8.03 33.78 28.76
C GLY A 761 -9.20 33.45 27.85
N ARG A 762 -9.76 32.24 27.95
CA ARG A 762 -10.93 31.84 27.16
C ARG A 762 -12.18 32.67 27.50
N ILE A 763 -12.40 32.94 28.77
CA ILE A 763 -13.52 33.78 29.21
C ILE A 763 -13.33 35.24 28.77
N ALA A 764 -12.14 35.81 28.98
CA ALA A 764 -11.84 37.20 28.63
C ALA A 764 -11.82 37.45 27.10
N ALA A 765 -11.62 36.45 26.30
CA ALA A 765 -11.70 36.57 24.83
C ALA A 765 -13.13 36.81 24.34
N GLN A 766 -14.15 36.57 25.16
CA GLN A 766 -15.53 36.79 24.78
C GLN A 766 -15.86 38.32 24.85
N GLN A 767 -16.30 38.90 23.75
CA GLN A 767 -16.56 40.32 23.62
C GLN A 767 -17.59 40.86 24.61
N CYS A 768 -18.45 39.97 25.13
CA CYS A 768 -19.47 40.28 26.14
C CYS A 768 -18.92 40.39 27.57
N VAL A 769 -17.65 40.03 27.82
CA VAL A 769 -17.05 40.03 29.16
C VAL A 769 -16.14 41.25 29.31
N THR A 770 -16.53 42.17 30.23
CA THR A 770 -15.70 43.34 30.53
C THR A 770 -14.65 43.02 31.58
N ARG A 771 -14.97 42.17 32.57
CA ARG A 771 -14.07 41.79 33.65
C ARG A 771 -14.49 40.49 34.30
N ILE A 772 -13.52 39.65 34.68
CA ILE A 772 -13.69 38.48 35.54
C ILE A 772 -13.47 38.93 36.99
N LEU A 773 -14.45 38.75 37.84
CA LEU A 773 -14.40 39.12 39.25
C LEU A 773 -13.85 38.03 40.14
N ARG A 774 -14.31 36.79 39.92
CA ARG A 774 -13.98 35.67 40.76
C ARG A 774 -14.22 34.37 40.04
N ILE A 775 -13.36 33.38 40.23
CA ILE A 775 -13.54 32.00 39.81
C ILE A 775 -13.39 31.12 41.02
N ARG A 776 -14.40 30.26 41.25
CA ARG A 776 -14.40 29.21 42.29
C ARG A 776 -14.55 27.85 41.67
N TYR A 777 -13.95 26.87 42.31
CA TYR A 777 -14.02 25.48 41.83
C TYR A 777 -14.24 24.53 43.02
N ARG A 778 -14.78 23.35 42.73
CA ARG A 778 -14.72 22.17 43.58
C ARG A 778 -14.64 20.92 42.72
N TRP A 779 -13.89 19.96 43.21
CA TRP A 779 -13.99 18.63 42.60
C TRP A 779 -15.30 17.97 43.01
N ARG A 780 -15.94 17.26 42.07
CA ARG A 780 -17.21 16.58 42.38
C ARG A 780 -17.00 15.58 43.54
N GLY A 781 -17.87 15.64 44.55
CA GLY A 781 -17.73 14.91 45.81
C GLY A 781 -17.13 15.72 46.96
N GLU A 782 -16.52 16.87 46.69
CA GLU A 782 -16.20 17.85 47.76
C GLU A 782 -17.46 18.66 48.12
N ARG A 783 -17.48 19.14 49.39
CA ARG A 783 -18.67 19.87 49.88
C ARG A 783 -18.66 21.33 49.52
N ASP A 784 -17.50 21.98 49.63
CA ASP A 784 -17.36 23.41 49.55
C ASP A 784 -16.59 23.89 48.32
N PHE A 785 -17.07 25.01 47.72
CA PHE A 785 -16.30 25.68 46.66
C PHE A 785 -15.13 26.44 47.25
N ARG A 786 -13.96 26.37 46.56
CA ARG A 786 -12.74 27.12 46.88
C ARG A 786 -12.46 28.17 45.81
N ASP A 787 -11.83 29.27 46.20
CA ASP A 787 -11.34 30.23 45.20
C ASP A 787 -10.20 29.63 44.40
N PHE A 788 -10.23 29.81 43.06
CA PHE A 788 -9.16 29.34 42.20
C PHE A 788 -8.01 30.37 42.24
N THR A 789 -7.16 30.25 43.29
CA THR A 789 -6.02 31.15 43.52
C THR A 789 -4.71 30.55 43.03
N GLU A 790 -4.66 29.25 42.84
CA GLU A 790 -3.50 28.50 42.35
C GLU A 790 -3.25 28.79 40.86
N SER A 791 -2.04 28.55 40.37
CA SER A 791 -1.69 28.72 38.94
C SER A 791 -2.36 27.65 38.08
N PHE A 792 -2.57 26.48 38.61
CA PHE A 792 -3.20 25.32 37.95
C PHE A 792 -3.83 24.36 38.99
N LEU A 793 -4.76 23.57 38.50
CA LEU A 793 -5.28 22.40 39.20
C LEU A 793 -4.67 21.12 38.63
N ASP A 794 -4.09 20.28 39.48
CA ASP A 794 -3.55 18.98 39.12
C ASP A 794 -4.64 17.91 39.16
N SER A 795 -4.56 16.96 38.19
CA SER A 795 -5.25 15.68 38.25
C SER A 795 -4.22 14.54 38.43
N ALA A 796 -4.65 13.39 38.95
CA ALA A 796 -3.77 12.24 39.00
C ALA A 796 -3.41 11.74 37.58
N PRO A 797 -2.24 11.09 37.42
CA PRO A 797 -1.78 10.65 36.08
C PRO A 797 -2.74 9.69 35.36
N ASP A 798 -3.61 9.02 36.09
CA ASP A 798 -4.62 8.07 35.61
C ASP A 798 -6.03 8.67 35.51
N GLN A 799 -6.18 9.99 35.74
CA GLN A 799 -7.47 10.68 35.76
C GLN A 799 -7.54 11.78 34.71
N ILE A 800 -8.71 11.91 34.09
CA ILE A 800 -9.02 12.96 33.13
C ILE A 800 -9.92 13.99 33.80
N PRO A 801 -9.56 15.28 33.90
CA PRO A 801 -10.43 16.33 34.40
C PRO A 801 -11.53 16.62 33.37
N VAL A 802 -12.80 16.60 33.80
CA VAL A 802 -13.93 16.76 32.87
C VAL A 802 -14.94 17.78 33.38
N VAL A 803 -15.47 18.59 32.45
CA VAL A 803 -16.64 19.46 32.67
C VAL A 803 -17.52 19.41 31.42
N ARG A 804 -18.71 18.83 31.54
CA ARG A 804 -19.63 18.68 30.37
C ARG A 804 -20.81 19.63 30.39
N HIS A 805 -21.21 20.16 31.55
CA HIS A 805 -22.38 21.04 31.73
C HIS A 805 -23.66 20.49 31.12
N ASP A 806 -23.84 19.16 31.11
CA ASP A 806 -24.98 18.47 30.55
C ASP A 806 -26.04 18.30 31.64
N PRO A 807 -27.28 18.85 31.44
CA PRO A 807 -28.37 18.67 32.39
C PRO A 807 -28.76 17.20 32.59
N MET A 808 -28.56 16.34 31.60
CA MET A 808 -28.84 14.90 31.69
C MET A 808 -27.73 14.11 32.39
N ARG A 809 -26.53 14.64 32.39
CA ARG A 809 -25.33 14.04 33.01
C ARG A 809 -24.67 15.03 34.00
N PRO A 810 -25.38 15.46 35.06
CA PRO A 810 -24.82 16.42 36.03
C PRO A 810 -23.63 15.86 36.80
N ASP A 811 -23.41 14.55 36.76
CA ASP A 811 -22.26 13.83 37.31
C ASP A 811 -20.93 14.21 36.65
N LEU A 812 -20.94 14.69 35.41
CA LEU A 812 -19.74 15.07 34.64
C LEU A 812 -19.33 16.54 34.84
N GLY A 813 -19.75 17.19 35.91
CA GLY A 813 -19.39 18.56 36.23
C GLY A 813 -20.26 19.61 35.55
N ARG A 814 -20.22 20.81 36.08
CA ARG A 814 -21.04 21.95 35.56
C ARG A 814 -20.34 23.28 35.70
N VAL A 815 -20.71 24.22 34.86
CA VAL A 815 -20.30 25.64 34.94
C VAL A 815 -21.49 26.48 35.32
N GLU A 816 -21.37 27.28 36.41
CA GLU A 816 -22.35 28.26 36.83
C GLU A 816 -21.75 29.67 36.62
N ILE A 817 -22.43 30.50 35.89
CA ILE A 817 -21.97 31.85 35.57
C ILE A 817 -22.92 32.84 36.32
N PHE A 818 -22.35 33.84 36.92
CA PHE A 818 -23.07 34.86 37.67
C PHE A 818 -22.63 36.26 37.23
N ASP A 819 -23.61 37.21 37.17
CA ASP A 819 -23.28 38.61 36.92
C ASP A 819 -23.19 39.33 38.28
N THR A 820 -22.04 39.91 38.59
CA THR A 820 -21.73 40.76 39.71
C THR A 820 -21.64 40.10 41.11
N PHE A 821 -22.49 39.12 41.45
CA PHE A 821 -22.53 38.51 42.81
C PHE A 821 -22.86 37.02 42.76
N LEU A 822 -22.32 36.28 43.77
CA LEU A 822 -22.71 34.88 44.03
C LEU A 822 -24.04 34.83 44.79
N PRO A 823 -24.82 33.72 44.69
CA PRO A 823 -26.10 33.56 45.40
C PRO A 823 -25.99 33.68 46.92
N ASP A 824 -24.83 33.37 47.46
CA ASP A 824 -24.58 33.39 48.92
C ASP A 824 -24.02 34.75 49.42
N GLU A 825 -23.71 35.69 48.51
CA GLU A 825 -23.26 37.01 48.85
C GLU A 825 -24.45 37.98 48.85
N THR A 826 -24.84 38.49 50.04
CA THR A 826 -25.80 39.63 50.14
C THR A 826 -25.12 40.86 49.53
N ALA A 827 -25.78 41.54 48.59
CA ALA A 827 -25.32 42.85 48.08
C ALA A 827 -24.95 43.80 49.25
N PRO A 828 -23.79 44.53 49.15
CA PRO A 828 -23.37 45.43 50.18
C PRO A 828 -24.39 46.59 50.38
#